data_5b522e0a92f0737d91cbaa03dcf6e387
#
_entry.id   5b522e0a92f0737d91cbaa03dcf6e387
#
_cell.length_a   1.000
_cell.length_b   1.000
_cell.length_c   1.000
_cell.angle_alpha   90.00
_cell.angle_beta   90.00
_cell.angle_gamma   90.00
#
_symmetry.space_group_name_H-M   'P 1'
#
loop_
_entity.id
_entity.type
_entity.pdbx_description
1 polymer ?
#
loop_
_entity_poly.entity_id
_entity_poly.type
_entity_poly.pdbx_seq_one_letter_code
_entity_poly.pdbx_strand_id
1 'polypeptide(L)'
;MHRSDAFVWSSAGHELIGRDRVAEQLAHLIRAHAVVAVVGPLGIGKTALVRRVAEREAAAGRVPPPAYASLAGVDGARGILERTGRALARGYPPVESSRLVPALCALLSSTACTLVWDDAQDVPLEALAATLAAVPPPHGPEPPCRIVIVARDPVASSQAALGAWAERRGIASLQVPPLDAAACRQLIKALAHRRQRSLQDEAILASGGNPLALQLAVAAASASGSDPMVGLGHAIDALPPEARAVLFVLLAAETWLRDAELRAVCGSGTAGALLLLARHALVARDGDRVSLPPQMIGPVRSLLGPLQPATWEALEVLARRALAGAPDDPEALLLACRALAQRGRAQEALTLLRGHVAARAAASPAAVERTLGDIARCNTAAAADALLALAREQLRWGDFEAARRTLNSLAALELAAPLAYRRCILSAEALVRAGEPASATQELERARLVTPAGAEIALEEGLADLAILRGDLHGARRTLLGLARRTRSIPCLEGRRAVSLGFSYLLEERHDRALAWARKARQAYRLRGDAAVDILVPIVEIAALMGLDQIDRATEVAARETTVRMSRDDRGLGQGTAILFQGGVLYRRGRLEDAMRIGEPAFRALDRRADQILRARVAHYLARSAIGLGQFERAEEFIRIAGGIAAEPGLGVLRPMGEMDFALFCEARGERKEAADRSRQAVSGAWRSPLAQVDAWALDDRDLPPPRVGFGAAKAYAALRSAERALERGNLAQADAAAECAEGWYRRAGALYELARAQLARGEARARLDQPGESGSAIAGCVSLAEKNGYLPLLLCAHLVRAFLAERAGDLEGCAAELESAWKRATGELRDEALLRACSRAGIPIGAIAAGAAHPLASRIVRLGLDRPARFVIQEGERKWLLDEGEEPPGRFDLTIALDSGRVRSAHAELPLPPQRLQILEQLACTGTTGISLEDLHFRVWGGTEYHPLRHRNAVYVALTRLRESLGAVLARDAFVEGPDGRYRIAPGVRVAVRRSWAGGQPDPEPRPAPAK
;
A
#
# COMPACT_ATOMS: atom_id res chain seq x y z
N MET A 1 -22.28 35.96 14.96
CA MET A 1 -22.12 35.49 16.33
C MET A 1 -23.27 34.57 16.67
N HIS A 2 -23.20 33.30 16.35
CA HIS A 2 -24.07 32.28 16.88
C HIS A 2 -23.18 31.22 17.53
N ARG A 3 -23.28 31.14 18.84
CA ARG A 3 -22.65 30.09 19.65
C ARG A 3 -23.33 28.78 19.28
N SER A 4 -22.59 27.89 18.61
CA SER A 4 -23.01 26.50 18.39
C SER A 4 -22.95 25.79 19.74
N ASP A 5 -24.09 25.31 20.22
CA ASP A 5 -24.24 24.46 21.39
C ASP A 5 -23.70 23.05 21.09
N ALA A 6 -22.38 22.94 20.97
CA ALA A 6 -21.68 21.67 20.95
C ALA A 6 -21.52 21.21 22.40
N PHE A 7 -22.16 20.10 22.72
CA PHE A 7 -21.96 19.30 23.92
C PHE A 7 -21.89 20.07 25.24
N VAL A 8 -23.01 20.46 25.78
CA VAL A 8 -23.08 20.98 27.15
C VAL A 8 -23.09 19.81 28.15
N TRP A 9 -21.93 19.24 28.44
CA TRP A 9 -21.70 18.83 29.81
C TRP A 9 -21.59 20.12 30.58
N SER A 10 -22.56 20.40 31.45
CA SER A 10 -22.49 21.56 32.33
C SER A 10 -21.39 21.33 33.38
N SER A 11 -20.14 21.50 32.97
CA SER A 11 -19.02 21.71 33.87
C SER A 11 -18.94 23.20 34.20
N ALA A 12 -20.01 23.76 34.67
CA ALA A 12 -19.92 25.02 35.43
C ALA A 12 -19.04 24.75 36.64
N GLY A 13 -17.74 25.06 36.51
CA GLY A 13 -16.88 25.34 37.65
C GLY A 13 -16.10 24.19 38.30
N HIS A 14 -15.97 22.99 37.75
CA HIS A 14 -15.13 21.99 38.40
C HIS A 14 -13.68 22.06 37.86
N GLU A 15 -12.74 22.48 38.70
CA GLU A 15 -11.31 22.36 38.55
C GLU A 15 -10.93 20.88 38.34
N LEU A 16 -9.92 20.62 37.48
CA LEU A 16 -9.34 19.28 37.31
C LEU A 16 -8.56 18.90 38.57
N ILE A 17 -9.23 18.27 39.50
CA ILE A 17 -8.64 17.91 40.80
C ILE A 17 -7.56 16.84 40.60
N GLY A 18 -6.33 17.09 41.03
CA GLY A 18 -5.21 16.18 41.06
C GLY A 18 -4.68 15.80 39.68
N ARG A 19 -4.85 16.65 38.66
CA ARG A 19 -4.43 16.37 37.26
C ARG A 19 -3.39 17.35 36.70
N ASP A 20 -2.84 18.26 37.52
CA ASP A 20 -1.96 19.33 37.04
C ASP A 20 -0.75 18.82 36.27
N ARG A 21 -0.03 17.82 36.82
CA ARG A 21 1.14 17.23 36.16
C ARG A 21 0.78 16.55 34.82
N VAL A 22 -0.32 15.81 34.78
CA VAL A 22 -0.81 15.13 33.59
C VAL A 22 -1.30 16.13 32.55
N ALA A 23 -1.92 17.22 32.99
CA ALA A 23 -2.37 18.32 32.14
C ALA A 23 -1.18 19.07 31.50
N GLU A 24 -0.09 19.29 32.23
CA GLU A 24 1.14 19.89 31.68
C GLU A 24 1.81 18.95 30.64
N GLN A 25 1.87 17.64 30.93
CA GLN A 25 2.38 16.65 29.96
C GLN A 25 1.55 16.66 28.69
N LEU A 26 0.21 16.63 28.81
CA LEU A 26 -0.68 16.66 27.66
C LEU A 26 -0.51 17.97 26.86
N ALA A 27 -0.41 19.10 27.53
CA ALA A 27 -0.18 20.39 26.89
C ALA A 27 1.12 20.42 26.08
N HIS A 28 2.20 19.84 26.64
CA HIS A 28 3.46 19.69 25.94
C HIS A 28 3.30 18.81 24.68
N LEU A 29 2.65 17.65 24.79
CA LEU A 29 2.44 16.74 23.66
C LEU A 29 1.60 17.38 22.56
N ILE A 30 0.50 18.06 22.89
CA ILE A 30 -0.37 18.73 21.89
C ILE A 30 0.41 19.83 21.15
N ARG A 31 1.32 20.53 21.82
CA ARG A 31 2.17 21.55 21.16
C ARG A 31 3.23 20.92 20.25
N ALA A 32 3.83 19.82 20.68
CA ALA A 32 4.97 19.20 20.00
C ALA A 32 4.57 18.28 18.82
N HIS A 33 3.36 17.70 18.83
CA HIS A 33 2.97 16.67 17.87
C HIS A 33 1.69 17.02 17.12
N ALA A 34 1.62 16.60 15.85
CA ALA A 34 0.43 16.75 15.01
C ALA A 34 -0.70 15.79 15.42
N VAL A 35 -0.35 14.62 15.95
CA VAL A 35 -1.31 13.61 16.43
C VAL A 35 -0.88 13.12 17.81
N VAL A 36 -1.82 13.16 18.76
CA VAL A 36 -1.61 12.72 20.16
C VAL A 36 -2.72 11.72 20.53
N ALA A 37 -2.36 10.57 21.07
CA ALA A 37 -3.31 9.60 21.62
C ALA A 37 -3.38 9.73 23.15
N VAL A 38 -4.59 9.84 23.70
CA VAL A 38 -4.84 9.87 25.15
C VAL A 38 -5.64 8.64 25.53
N VAL A 39 -5.01 7.73 26.27
CA VAL A 39 -5.56 6.41 26.61
C VAL A 39 -5.72 6.24 28.12
N GLY A 40 -6.63 5.35 28.54
CA GLY A 40 -6.83 5.01 29.94
C GLY A 40 -8.20 4.41 30.20
N PRO A 41 -8.47 3.81 31.37
CA PRO A 41 -9.70 3.10 31.66
C PRO A 41 -10.94 3.99 31.60
N LEU A 42 -12.12 3.37 31.52
CA LEU A 42 -13.40 4.06 31.54
C LEU A 42 -13.55 4.90 32.80
N GLY A 43 -14.06 6.14 32.68
CA GLY A 43 -14.33 6.99 33.80
C GLY A 43 -13.12 7.68 34.46
N ILE A 44 -11.90 7.45 33.96
CA ILE A 44 -10.65 8.02 34.47
C ILE A 44 -10.53 9.54 34.24
N GLY A 45 -11.42 10.12 33.43
CA GLY A 45 -11.48 11.56 33.20
C GLY A 45 -10.71 12.05 31.96
N LYS A 46 -10.43 11.19 30.95
CA LYS A 46 -9.72 11.53 29.72
C LYS A 46 -10.31 12.71 28.97
N THR A 47 -11.60 12.62 28.64
CA THR A 47 -12.32 13.67 27.90
C THR A 47 -12.29 15.01 28.60
N ALA A 48 -12.50 15.01 29.93
CA ALA A 48 -12.44 16.22 30.73
C ALA A 48 -11.04 16.84 30.76
N LEU A 49 -10.01 16.01 30.87
CA LEU A 49 -8.59 16.42 30.80
C LEU A 49 -8.25 17.06 29.46
N VAL A 50 -8.57 16.36 28.37
CA VAL A 50 -8.25 16.83 26.99
C VAL A 50 -8.98 18.14 26.71
N ARG A 51 -10.28 18.23 27.07
CA ARG A 51 -11.07 19.42 26.86
C ARG A 51 -10.46 20.62 27.59
N ARG A 52 -10.19 20.49 28.91
CA ARG A 52 -9.63 21.57 29.71
C ARG A 52 -8.27 22.03 29.23
N VAL A 53 -7.40 21.09 28.85
CA VAL A 53 -6.05 21.40 28.34
C VAL A 53 -6.13 22.08 26.97
N ALA A 54 -6.91 21.54 26.03
CA ALA A 54 -7.06 22.13 24.72
C ALA A 54 -7.65 23.55 24.76
N GLU A 55 -8.67 23.78 25.60
CA GLU A 55 -9.27 25.10 25.80
C GLU A 55 -8.28 26.08 26.45
N ARG A 56 -7.51 25.63 27.46
CA ARG A 56 -6.47 26.45 28.12
C ARG A 56 -5.36 26.83 27.15
N GLU A 57 -4.86 25.89 26.37
CA GLU A 57 -3.79 26.13 25.43
C GLU A 57 -4.24 27.02 24.25
N ALA A 58 -5.48 26.87 23.80
CA ALA A 58 -6.09 27.74 22.79
C ALA A 58 -6.32 29.16 23.30
N ALA A 59 -6.83 29.32 24.55
CA ALA A 59 -7.01 30.61 25.19
C ALA A 59 -5.67 31.35 25.38
N ALA A 60 -4.59 30.63 25.56
CA ALA A 60 -3.24 31.17 25.64
C ALA A 60 -2.57 31.40 24.25
N GLY A 61 -3.27 31.17 23.15
CA GLY A 61 -2.77 31.35 21.79
C GLY A 61 -1.67 30.38 21.38
N ARG A 62 -1.46 29.28 22.13
CA ARG A 62 -0.38 28.31 21.87
C ARG A 62 -0.77 27.18 20.92
N VAL A 63 -2.06 26.92 20.77
CA VAL A 63 -2.62 25.97 19.79
C VAL A 63 -3.89 26.54 19.17
N PRO A 64 -4.33 26.07 17.99
CA PRO A 64 -5.60 26.49 17.40
C PRO A 64 -6.81 26.09 18.26
N PRO A 65 -7.97 26.75 18.10
CA PRO A 65 -9.19 26.46 18.85
C PRO A 65 -9.61 24.99 18.75
N PRO A 66 -10.10 24.35 19.83
CA PRO A 66 -10.52 22.97 19.82
C PRO A 66 -11.87 22.77 19.13
N ALA A 67 -12.00 21.68 18.38
CA ALA A 67 -13.23 21.15 17.83
C ALA A 67 -13.41 19.70 18.29
N TYR A 68 -14.59 19.33 18.80
CA TYR A 68 -14.84 18.03 19.39
C TYR A 68 -15.76 17.19 18.53
N ALA A 69 -15.33 15.95 18.20
CA ALA A 69 -16.12 14.96 17.51
C ALA A 69 -16.15 13.67 18.36
N SER A 70 -17.33 13.31 18.89
CA SER A 70 -17.51 12.00 19.50
C SER A 70 -17.60 10.93 18.40
N LEU A 71 -16.77 9.92 18.51
CA LEU A 71 -16.75 8.75 17.62
C LEU A 71 -17.54 7.57 18.20
N ALA A 72 -18.28 7.76 19.27
CA ALA A 72 -19.14 6.75 19.87
C ALA A 72 -20.17 6.25 18.85
N GLY A 73 -20.24 4.93 18.65
CA GLY A 73 -21.14 4.29 17.69
C GLY A 73 -20.82 4.57 16.22
N VAL A 74 -19.60 5.02 15.94
CA VAL A 74 -19.13 5.23 14.56
C VAL A 74 -18.47 3.96 14.05
N ASP A 75 -19.02 3.42 12.98
CA ASP A 75 -18.67 2.09 12.47
C ASP A 75 -17.61 2.12 11.34
N GLY A 76 -17.05 3.29 11.01
CA GLY A 76 -16.02 3.38 9.95
C GLY A 76 -15.59 4.78 9.57
N ALA A 77 -14.74 4.91 8.57
CA ALA A 77 -14.13 6.17 8.15
C ALA A 77 -15.18 7.25 7.80
N ARG A 78 -16.30 6.88 7.18
CA ARG A 78 -17.38 7.83 6.86
C ARG A 78 -17.94 8.50 8.11
N GLY A 79 -18.26 7.72 9.15
CA GLY A 79 -18.78 8.27 10.39
C GLY A 79 -17.79 9.20 11.06
N ILE A 80 -16.46 8.88 11.03
CA ILE A 80 -15.42 9.79 11.50
C ILE A 80 -15.50 11.11 10.73
N LEU A 81 -15.61 11.04 9.39
CA LEU A 81 -15.65 12.22 8.51
C LEU A 81 -16.89 13.07 8.76
N GLU A 82 -18.07 12.46 8.88
CA GLU A 82 -19.32 13.15 9.16
C GLU A 82 -19.31 13.82 10.55
N ARG A 83 -18.81 13.12 11.57
CA ARG A 83 -18.68 13.68 12.93
C ARG A 83 -17.68 14.82 12.95
N THR A 84 -16.54 14.67 12.27
CA THR A 84 -15.53 15.72 12.14
C THR A 84 -16.07 16.94 11.41
N GLY A 85 -16.78 16.76 10.30
CA GLY A 85 -17.41 17.84 9.54
C GLY A 85 -18.42 18.62 10.40
N ARG A 86 -19.24 17.93 11.21
CA ARG A 86 -20.19 18.58 12.15
C ARG A 86 -19.45 19.32 13.27
N ALA A 87 -18.40 18.75 13.82
CA ALA A 87 -17.62 19.38 14.89
C ALA A 87 -16.93 20.66 14.44
N LEU A 88 -16.53 20.74 13.17
CA LEU A 88 -15.95 21.95 12.59
C LEU A 88 -16.99 23.03 12.25
N ALA A 89 -18.29 22.76 12.43
CA ALA A 89 -19.44 23.68 12.49
C ALA A 89 -19.53 24.72 11.37
N ARG A 90 -19.05 24.44 10.19
CA ARG A 90 -19.23 25.30 9.01
C ARG A 90 -20.12 24.57 8.04
N GLY A 91 -21.42 24.95 8.00
CA GLY A 91 -22.47 24.44 7.13
C GLY A 91 -21.99 23.67 5.93
N TYR A 92 -21.79 22.38 6.13
CA TYR A 92 -21.37 21.50 5.06
C TYR A 92 -22.60 21.25 4.17
N PRO A 93 -22.59 21.63 2.90
CA PRO A 93 -23.61 21.17 2.00
C PRO A 93 -23.55 19.64 1.99
N PRO A 94 -24.66 18.93 1.72
CA PRO A 94 -24.65 17.49 1.60
C PRO A 94 -23.67 17.12 0.47
N VAL A 95 -22.45 16.74 0.86
CA VAL A 95 -21.40 16.34 -0.09
C VAL A 95 -21.68 14.91 -0.48
N GLU A 96 -21.78 14.67 -1.79
CA GLU A 96 -21.82 13.31 -2.31
C GLU A 96 -20.70 12.46 -1.68
N SER A 97 -21.02 11.22 -1.33
CA SER A 97 -20.11 10.31 -0.62
C SER A 97 -18.73 10.16 -1.30
N SER A 98 -18.65 10.38 -2.60
CA SER A 98 -17.42 10.36 -3.41
C SER A 98 -16.45 11.51 -3.13
N ARG A 99 -16.95 12.62 -2.55
CA ARG A 99 -16.16 13.84 -2.27
C ARG A 99 -15.84 14.06 -0.79
N LEU A 100 -16.32 13.20 0.10
CA LEU A 100 -16.13 13.34 1.55
C LEU A 100 -14.68 13.36 1.97
N VAL A 101 -13.86 12.40 1.51
CA VAL A 101 -12.43 12.35 1.88
C VAL A 101 -11.65 13.54 1.33
N PRO A 102 -11.72 13.86 0.01
CA PRO A 102 -11.07 15.06 -0.50
C PRO A 102 -11.55 16.35 0.16
N ALA A 103 -12.86 16.45 0.44
CA ALA A 103 -13.43 17.61 1.10
C ALA A 103 -12.95 17.75 2.54
N LEU A 104 -12.82 16.65 3.29
CA LEU A 104 -12.24 16.69 4.63
C LEU A 104 -10.76 17.03 4.59
N CYS A 105 -9.99 16.42 3.69
CA CYS A 105 -8.57 16.75 3.52
C CYS A 105 -8.39 18.24 3.21
N ALA A 106 -9.20 18.78 2.31
CA ALA A 106 -9.19 20.22 2.01
C ALA A 106 -9.59 21.05 3.24
N LEU A 107 -10.59 20.62 4.01
CA LEU A 107 -11.04 21.29 5.22
C LEU A 107 -9.96 21.28 6.32
N LEU A 108 -9.37 20.14 6.58
CA LEU A 108 -8.30 19.98 7.60
C LEU A 108 -7.01 20.72 7.18
N SER A 109 -6.73 20.82 5.89
CA SER A 109 -5.58 21.55 5.38
C SER A 109 -5.79 23.07 5.42
N SER A 110 -7.05 23.55 5.36
CA SER A 110 -7.41 24.96 5.32
C SER A 110 -7.87 25.53 6.67
N THR A 111 -8.14 24.68 7.66
CA THR A 111 -8.71 25.10 8.95
C THR A 111 -7.71 24.88 10.08
N ALA A 112 -7.23 25.98 10.68
CA ALA A 112 -6.42 25.89 11.89
C ALA A 112 -7.33 25.50 13.07
N CYS A 113 -7.22 24.23 13.53
CA CYS A 113 -7.98 23.71 14.66
C CYS A 113 -7.23 22.63 15.43
N THR A 114 -7.62 22.43 16.70
CA THR A 114 -7.24 21.25 17.48
C THR A 114 -8.44 20.29 17.50
N LEU A 115 -8.45 19.32 16.60
CA LEU A 115 -9.54 18.35 16.47
C LEU A 115 -9.42 17.27 17.54
N VAL A 116 -10.45 17.10 18.35
CA VAL A 116 -10.52 16.04 19.37
C VAL A 116 -11.49 14.96 18.89
N TRP A 117 -10.97 13.74 18.66
CA TRP A 117 -11.74 12.54 18.40
C TRP A 117 -11.91 11.76 19.70
N ASP A 118 -13.09 11.85 20.29
CA ASP A 118 -13.41 11.17 21.54
C ASP A 118 -14.12 9.84 21.29
N ASP A 119 -14.02 8.90 22.24
CA ASP A 119 -14.55 7.54 22.15
C ASP A 119 -14.00 6.72 20.94
N ALA A 120 -12.74 6.94 20.57
CA ALA A 120 -12.12 6.32 19.41
C ALA A 120 -11.95 4.78 19.53
N GLN A 121 -12.13 4.17 20.72
CA GLN A 121 -12.13 2.73 20.91
C GLN A 121 -13.29 2.01 20.21
N ASP A 122 -14.34 2.72 19.90
CA ASP A 122 -15.53 2.17 19.24
C ASP A 122 -15.34 2.08 17.72
N VAL A 123 -14.27 2.67 17.20
CA VAL A 123 -13.92 2.68 15.77
C VAL A 123 -12.87 1.61 15.47
N PRO A 124 -13.01 0.84 14.37
CA PRO A 124 -11.95 -0.07 13.91
C PRO A 124 -10.62 0.68 13.69
N LEU A 125 -9.51 0.12 14.22
CA LEU A 125 -8.19 0.73 14.11
C LEU A 125 -7.78 1.03 12.66
N GLU A 126 -8.19 0.16 11.75
CA GLU A 126 -7.94 0.31 10.32
C GLU A 126 -8.65 1.55 9.74
N ALA A 127 -9.89 1.80 10.17
CA ALA A 127 -10.65 2.98 9.72
C ALA A 127 -10.04 4.27 10.26
N LEU A 128 -9.59 4.24 11.52
CA LEU A 128 -8.86 5.36 12.14
C LEU A 128 -7.53 5.60 11.42
N ALA A 129 -6.76 4.53 11.15
CA ALA A 129 -5.50 4.59 10.43
C ALA A 129 -5.67 5.10 9.00
N ALA A 130 -6.71 4.65 8.29
CA ALA A 130 -7.01 5.11 6.94
C ALA A 130 -7.40 6.59 6.92
N THR A 131 -8.19 7.03 7.91
CA THR A 131 -8.58 8.43 8.04
C THR A 131 -7.37 9.32 8.34
N LEU A 132 -6.48 8.89 9.24
CA LEU A 132 -5.23 9.59 9.54
C LEU A 132 -4.27 9.62 8.34
N ALA A 133 -4.20 8.54 7.56
CA ALA A 133 -3.37 8.50 6.35
C ALA A 133 -3.91 9.41 5.24
N ALA A 134 -5.21 9.69 5.23
CA ALA A 134 -5.83 10.62 4.29
C ALA A 134 -5.60 12.10 4.67
N VAL A 135 -5.23 12.38 5.93
CA VAL A 135 -4.83 13.74 6.34
C VAL A 135 -3.47 14.05 5.74
N PRO A 136 -3.33 15.13 4.94
CA PRO A 136 -2.05 15.48 4.35
C PRO A 136 -0.98 15.71 5.43
N PRO A 137 0.26 15.29 5.19
CA PRO A 137 1.36 15.64 6.08
C PRO A 137 1.48 17.16 6.17
N PRO A 138 1.82 17.72 7.33
CA PRO A 138 1.96 19.15 7.50
C PRO A 138 3.02 19.69 6.55
N HIS A 139 2.61 20.61 5.67
CA HIS A 139 3.53 21.38 4.84
C HIS A 139 4.00 22.58 5.68
N GLY A 140 5.11 22.40 6.43
CA GLY A 140 5.69 23.47 7.24
C GLY A 140 5.96 23.05 8.69
N PRO A 141 6.63 23.92 9.48
CA PRO A 141 7.02 23.61 10.85
C PRO A 141 5.84 23.52 11.84
N GLU A 142 4.67 24.06 11.49
CA GLU A 142 3.45 23.98 12.30
C GLU A 142 2.28 23.42 11.49
N PRO A 143 1.67 22.27 11.91
CA PRO A 143 0.51 21.73 11.23
C PRO A 143 -0.71 22.64 11.46
N PRO A 144 -1.49 22.96 10.42
CA PRO A 144 -2.69 23.77 10.55
C PRO A 144 -3.75 23.09 11.42
N CYS A 145 -3.83 21.76 11.36
CA CYS A 145 -4.72 20.96 12.18
C CYS A 145 -3.94 19.99 13.07
N ARG A 146 -4.26 19.96 14.36
CA ARG A 146 -3.75 18.98 15.34
C ARG A 146 -4.86 18.01 15.69
N ILE A 147 -4.56 16.73 15.87
CA ILE A 147 -5.54 15.71 16.18
C ILE A 147 -5.23 15.09 17.54
N VAL A 148 -6.20 15.10 18.45
CA VAL A 148 -6.13 14.43 19.74
C VAL A 148 -7.13 13.27 19.74
N ILE A 149 -6.64 12.05 19.85
CA ILE A 149 -7.43 10.82 19.86
C ILE A 149 -7.62 10.39 21.30
N VAL A 150 -8.86 10.28 21.75
CA VAL A 150 -9.18 9.84 23.11
C VAL A 150 -9.82 8.44 23.03
N ALA A 151 -9.21 7.49 23.73
CA ALA A 151 -9.68 6.10 23.71
C ALA A 151 -9.56 5.42 25.07
N ARG A 152 -10.26 4.29 25.23
CA ARG A 152 -10.10 3.43 26.40
C ARG A 152 -8.89 2.54 26.23
N ASP A 153 -8.23 2.25 27.35
CA ASP A 153 -7.24 1.19 27.45
C ASP A 153 -7.97 -0.11 27.80
N PRO A 154 -7.96 -1.14 26.95
CA PRO A 154 -8.60 -2.40 27.27
C PRO A 154 -7.74 -3.17 28.28
N VAL A 155 -8.26 -3.34 29.48
CA VAL A 155 -7.72 -4.32 30.42
C VAL A 155 -7.95 -5.71 29.86
N ALA A 156 -6.85 -6.39 29.49
CA ALA A 156 -6.74 -7.82 29.15
C ALA A 156 -7.69 -8.38 28.08
N SER A 157 -7.39 -8.18 26.82
CA SER A 157 -7.40 -9.16 25.72
C SER A 157 -7.28 -8.47 24.36
N SER A 158 -6.38 -8.95 23.52
CA SER A 158 -6.22 -8.73 22.08
C SER A 158 -6.17 -7.29 21.50
N GLN A 159 -6.36 -6.27 22.30
CA GLN A 159 -6.34 -4.87 21.88
C GLN A 159 -5.44 -3.99 22.78
N ALA A 160 -4.33 -4.51 23.26
CA ALA A 160 -3.22 -3.66 23.73
C ALA A 160 -2.79 -2.64 22.61
N ALA A 161 -3.79 -2.26 21.85
CA ALA A 161 -3.71 -1.99 20.45
C ALA A 161 -3.60 -0.50 20.16
N LEU A 162 -4.33 0.38 20.87
CA LEU A 162 -4.28 1.79 20.47
C LEU A 162 -3.00 2.45 20.98
N GLY A 163 -2.54 2.14 22.22
CA GLY A 163 -1.24 2.61 22.72
C GLY A 163 -0.09 2.02 21.94
N ALA A 164 -0.02 0.70 21.82
CA ALA A 164 0.99 0.02 21.03
C ALA A 164 0.88 0.30 19.51
N TRP A 165 -0.31 0.58 18.99
CA TRP A 165 -0.50 1.05 17.63
C TRP A 165 0.02 2.49 17.44
N ALA A 166 -0.26 3.39 18.39
CA ALA A 166 0.24 4.75 18.37
C ALA A 166 1.76 4.80 18.45
N GLU A 167 2.37 3.99 19.32
CA GLU A 167 3.83 3.86 19.43
C GLU A 167 4.46 3.34 18.14
N ARG A 168 3.90 2.28 17.53
CA ARG A 168 4.40 1.74 16.26
C ARG A 168 4.30 2.71 15.09
N ARG A 169 3.42 3.70 15.15
CA ARG A 169 3.23 4.74 14.13
C ARG A 169 3.95 6.04 14.45
N GLY A 170 4.70 6.11 15.55
CA GLY A 170 5.36 7.34 15.99
C GLY A 170 4.37 8.43 16.44
N ILE A 171 3.13 8.05 16.83
CA ILE A 171 2.13 8.93 17.39
C ILE A 171 2.44 9.07 18.88
N ALA A 172 2.52 10.30 19.39
CA ALA A 172 2.73 10.53 20.82
C ALA A 172 1.54 10.02 21.64
N SER A 173 1.79 9.25 22.69
CA SER A 173 0.73 8.71 23.55
C SER A 173 0.87 9.15 24.99
N LEU A 174 -0.27 9.38 25.66
CA LEU A 174 -0.37 9.71 27.07
C LEU A 174 -1.35 8.75 27.75
N GLN A 175 -0.85 7.97 28.68
CA GLN A 175 -1.71 7.17 29.55
C GLN A 175 -2.14 7.99 30.76
N VAL A 176 -3.46 8.09 30.97
CA VAL A 176 -4.01 8.85 32.11
C VAL A 176 -4.02 7.95 33.36
N PRO A 177 -3.19 8.24 34.38
CA PRO A 177 -3.14 7.43 35.60
C PRO A 177 -4.38 7.60 36.49
N PRO A 178 -4.63 6.71 37.45
CA PRO A 178 -5.63 6.89 38.49
C PRO A 178 -5.35 8.16 39.32
N LEU A 179 -6.36 8.69 40.00
CA LEU A 179 -6.18 9.73 41.02
C LEU A 179 -5.49 9.15 42.23
N ASP A 180 -4.60 9.93 42.84
CA ASP A 180 -4.04 9.58 44.15
C ASP A 180 -5.06 9.78 45.26
N ALA A 181 -4.76 9.27 46.44
CA ALA A 181 -5.66 9.33 47.59
C ALA A 181 -5.98 10.75 48.03
N ALA A 182 -5.09 11.71 47.84
CA ALA A 182 -5.31 13.12 48.22
C ALA A 182 -6.29 13.78 47.25
N ALA A 183 -6.10 13.55 45.92
CA ALA A 183 -7.02 14.02 44.91
C ALA A 183 -8.41 13.37 45.02
N CYS A 184 -8.47 12.06 45.34
CA CYS A 184 -9.73 11.39 45.62
C CYS A 184 -10.50 12.05 46.77
N ARG A 185 -9.82 12.37 47.88
CA ARG A 185 -10.45 13.07 48.99
C ARG A 185 -10.94 14.48 48.65
N GLN A 186 -10.16 15.20 47.83
CA GLN A 186 -10.57 16.51 47.31
C GLN A 186 -11.82 16.39 46.42
N LEU A 187 -11.86 15.39 45.54
CA LEU A 187 -13.01 15.15 44.68
C LEU A 187 -14.27 14.79 45.48
N ILE A 188 -14.16 13.91 46.49
CA ILE A 188 -15.27 13.58 47.39
C ILE A 188 -15.78 14.83 48.11
N LYS A 189 -14.86 15.68 48.61
CA LYS A 189 -15.20 16.93 49.29
C LYS A 189 -15.93 17.91 48.36
N ALA A 190 -15.55 17.92 47.05
CA ALA A 190 -16.23 18.76 46.08
C ALA A 190 -17.63 18.23 45.68
N LEU A 191 -17.81 16.90 45.67
CA LEU A 191 -19.06 16.24 45.32
C LEU A 191 -20.06 16.12 46.49
N ALA A 192 -19.58 15.97 47.70
CA ALA A 192 -20.42 15.76 48.91
C ALA A 192 -20.92 17.08 49.49
N HIS A 193 -22.19 17.40 49.26
CA HIS A 193 -22.90 18.40 50.04
C HIS A 193 -23.00 17.96 51.51
N ARG A 194 -22.13 18.47 52.39
CA ARG A 194 -22.14 18.64 53.86
C ARG A 194 -22.53 17.47 54.80
N ARG A 195 -22.88 16.25 54.40
CA ARG A 195 -23.43 15.24 55.35
C ARG A 195 -22.73 13.89 55.52
N GLN A 196 -21.62 13.59 54.79
CA GLN A 196 -21.01 12.24 54.86
C GLN A 196 -19.47 12.28 55.00
N ARG A 197 -19.00 12.43 56.24
CA ARG A 197 -17.53 12.37 56.52
C ARG A 197 -16.99 10.96 56.75
N SER A 198 -17.82 9.94 57.00
CA SER A 198 -17.39 8.58 57.38
C SER A 198 -17.17 7.61 56.22
N LEU A 199 -17.55 7.94 54.98
CA LEU A 199 -17.44 7.06 53.81
C LEU A 199 -16.16 7.31 52.98
N GLN A 200 -15.25 8.16 53.43
CA GLN A 200 -14.17 8.64 52.55
C GLN A 200 -13.11 7.62 52.21
N ASP A 201 -12.63 6.83 53.13
CA ASP A 201 -11.50 5.92 52.90
C ASP A 201 -11.89 4.59 52.22
N GLU A 202 -13.07 4.03 52.55
CA GLU A 202 -13.60 2.85 51.88
C GLU A 202 -13.95 3.12 50.40
N ALA A 203 -14.60 4.26 50.13
CA ALA A 203 -14.94 4.66 48.75
C ALA A 203 -13.68 4.94 47.89
N ILE A 204 -12.61 5.46 48.51
CA ILE A 204 -11.31 5.67 47.81
C ILE A 204 -10.67 4.35 47.47
N LEU A 205 -10.64 3.41 48.41
CA LEU A 205 -10.08 2.06 48.16
C LEU A 205 -10.88 1.29 47.11
N ALA A 206 -12.21 1.36 47.18
CA ALA A 206 -13.12 0.69 46.26
C ALA A 206 -13.05 1.27 44.83
N SER A 207 -12.80 2.58 44.70
CA SER A 207 -12.72 3.23 43.36
C SER A 207 -11.42 2.98 42.60
N GLY A 208 -10.37 2.49 43.28
CA GLY A 208 -9.04 2.35 42.70
C GLY A 208 -8.51 3.66 42.08
N GLY A 209 -8.97 4.84 42.56
CA GLY A 209 -8.61 6.18 42.04
C GLY A 209 -9.34 6.56 40.73
N ASN A 210 -10.40 5.84 40.36
CA ASN A 210 -11.22 6.17 39.19
C ASN A 210 -12.28 7.22 39.55
N PRO A 211 -12.30 8.43 38.97
CA PRO A 211 -13.24 9.50 39.29
C PRO A 211 -14.72 9.11 39.11
N LEU A 212 -15.07 8.36 38.08
CA LEU A 212 -16.44 7.93 37.83
C LEU A 212 -16.91 6.91 38.89
N ALA A 213 -16.06 5.93 39.19
CA ALA A 213 -16.35 4.95 40.24
C ALA A 213 -16.53 5.64 41.60
N LEU A 214 -15.73 6.69 41.88
CA LEU A 214 -15.83 7.49 43.05
C LEU A 214 -17.14 8.32 43.10
N GLN A 215 -17.55 8.92 41.98
CA GLN A 215 -18.83 9.64 41.88
C GLN A 215 -20.03 8.71 42.09
N LEU A 216 -20.00 7.52 41.45
CA LEU A 216 -21.05 6.50 41.62
C LEU A 216 -21.10 6.00 43.08
N ALA A 217 -19.95 5.76 43.71
CA ALA A 217 -19.87 5.36 45.13
C ALA A 217 -20.42 6.42 46.07
N VAL A 218 -20.14 7.71 45.85
CA VAL A 218 -20.69 8.85 46.62
C VAL A 218 -22.20 9.01 46.38
N ALA A 219 -22.68 8.80 45.13
CA ALA A 219 -24.10 8.85 44.80
C ALA A 219 -24.88 7.67 45.41
N ALA A 220 -24.25 6.51 45.49
CA ALA A 220 -24.85 5.28 46.02
C ALA A 220 -24.76 5.07 47.52
N ALA A 221 -24.40 6.09 48.28
CA ALA A 221 -24.22 6.27 49.77
C ALA A 221 -24.48 5.07 50.74
N SER A 222 -24.68 3.84 50.25
CA SER A 222 -25.03 2.68 51.09
C SER A 222 -24.60 1.32 50.51
N ALA A 223 -23.80 1.28 49.42
CA ALA A 223 -23.39 -0.02 48.83
C ALA A 223 -21.91 -0.33 49.13
N SER A 224 -21.69 -1.24 50.02
CA SER A 224 -20.39 -1.91 50.22
C SER A 224 -20.16 -2.89 49.06
N GLY A 225 -19.34 -2.54 48.08
CA GLY A 225 -18.93 -3.44 47.03
C GLY A 225 -18.04 -2.76 46.01
N SER A 226 -16.95 -3.39 45.67
CA SER A 226 -15.92 -2.91 44.69
C SER A 226 -16.30 -3.06 43.22
N ASP A 227 -17.53 -3.52 42.93
CA ASP A 227 -17.98 -3.78 41.56
C ASP A 227 -18.75 -2.54 41.02
N PRO A 228 -18.24 -1.92 39.92
CA PRO A 228 -18.93 -0.81 39.24
C PRO A 228 -20.35 -1.17 38.75
N MET A 229 -20.63 -2.44 38.49
CA MET A 229 -21.94 -2.93 38.06
C MET A 229 -22.97 -2.86 39.19
N VAL A 230 -22.58 -3.13 40.40
CA VAL A 230 -23.44 -3.00 41.58
C VAL A 230 -23.78 -1.53 41.80
N GLY A 231 -22.81 -0.61 41.69
CA GLY A 231 -23.05 0.82 41.79
C GLY A 231 -23.98 1.34 40.70
N LEU A 232 -23.83 0.86 39.45
CA LEU A 232 -24.74 1.19 38.36
C LEU A 232 -26.14 0.66 38.58
N GLY A 233 -26.30 -0.57 39.12
CA GLY A 233 -27.61 -1.15 39.49
C GLY A 233 -28.35 -0.30 40.47
N HIS A 234 -27.69 0.10 41.58
CA HIS A 234 -28.27 0.97 42.59
C HIS A 234 -28.63 2.38 42.02
N ALA A 235 -27.78 2.93 41.14
CA ALA A 235 -28.07 4.20 40.48
C ALA A 235 -29.32 4.13 39.58
N ILE A 236 -29.50 3.01 38.86
CA ILE A 236 -30.67 2.78 38.00
C ILE A 236 -31.92 2.53 38.85
N ASP A 237 -31.83 1.75 39.94
CA ASP A 237 -32.96 1.49 40.84
C ASP A 237 -33.42 2.76 41.57
N ALA A 238 -32.54 3.70 41.83
CA ALA A 238 -32.87 4.99 42.44
C ALA A 238 -33.49 6.01 41.47
N LEU A 239 -33.51 5.71 40.13
CA LEU A 239 -34.10 6.58 39.13
C LEU A 239 -35.64 6.64 39.27
N PRO A 240 -36.28 7.82 39.10
CA PRO A 240 -37.72 7.93 38.96
C PRO A 240 -38.25 7.07 37.78
N PRO A 241 -39.52 6.63 37.84
CA PRO A 241 -40.13 5.83 36.77
C PRO A 241 -39.98 6.44 35.36
N GLU A 242 -40.08 7.76 35.24
CA GLU A 242 -39.98 8.50 34.01
C GLU A 242 -38.56 8.43 33.42
N ALA A 243 -37.53 8.53 34.28
CA ALA A 243 -36.14 8.42 33.84
C ALA A 243 -35.79 7.00 33.45
N ARG A 244 -36.32 5.99 34.17
CA ARG A 244 -36.19 4.59 33.75
C ARG A 244 -36.89 4.31 32.42
N ALA A 245 -38.09 4.87 32.20
CA ALA A 245 -38.80 4.76 30.92
C ALA A 245 -37.98 5.33 29.75
N VAL A 246 -37.36 6.51 29.90
CA VAL A 246 -36.48 7.10 28.89
C VAL A 246 -35.27 6.20 28.65
N LEU A 247 -34.67 5.67 29.70
CA LEU A 247 -33.51 4.77 29.59
C LEU A 247 -33.87 3.46 28.84
N PHE A 248 -35.07 2.91 29.11
CA PHE A 248 -35.63 1.75 28.40
C PHE A 248 -35.83 2.04 26.91
N VAL A 249 -36.37 3.18 26.54
CA VAL A 249 -36.58 3.58 25.14
C VAL A 249 -35.25 3.75 24.40
N LEU A 250 -34.29 4.42 25.04
CA LEU A 250 -32.94 4.58 24.46
C LEU A 250 -32.21 3.25 24.31
N LEU A 251 -32.37 2.33 25.28
CA LEU A 251 -31.85 0.97 25.18
C LEU A 251 -32.48 0.17 24.05
N ALA A 252 -33.81 0.31 23.87
CA ALA A 252 -34.53 -0.37 22.80
C ALA A 252 -34.12 0.15 21.41
N ALA A 253 -33.99 1.46 21.29
CA ALA A 253 -33.66 2.08 20.03
C ALA A 253 -32.22 1.80 19.59
N GLU A 254 -31.27 1.74 20.53
CA GLU A 254 -29.82 1.63 20.26
C GLU A 254 -29.32 2.62 19.19
N THR A 255 -30.01 3.73 19.03
CA THR A 255 -29.74 4.79 18.06
C THR A 255 -30.00 6.16 18.68
N TRP A 256 -29.66 7.21 17.96
CA TRP A 256 -29.93 8.58 18.35
C TRP A 256 -31.39 8.93 18.15
N LEU A 257 -32.11 9.26 19.21
CA LEU A 257 -33.49 9.76 19.17
C LEU A 257 -33.52 11.24 19.46
N ARG A 258 -34.44 11.98 18.81
CA ARG A 258 -34.66 13.40 19.11
C ARG A 258 -35.44 13.59 20.39
N ASP A 259 -35.23 14.71 21.08
CA ASP A 259 -36.02 15.08 22.27
C ASP A 259 -37.54 15.02 21.98
N ALA A 260 -37.98 15.42 20.81
CA ALA A 260 -39.39 15.35 20.39
C ALA A 260 -39.89 13.92 20.28
N GLU A 261 -39.06 13.01 19.75
CA GLU A 261 -39.36 11.59 19.60
C GLU A 261 -39.47 10.89 20.94
N LEU A 262 -38.54 11.18 21.84
CA LEU A 262 -38.54 10.68 23.21
C LEU A 262 -39.78 11.19 23.97
N ARG A 263 -40.16 12.45 23.81
CA ARG A 263 -41.41 12.98 24.44
C ARG A 263 -42.65 12.32 23.87
N ALA A 264 -42.69 12.00 22.59
CA ALA A 264 -43.80 11.31 21.97
C ALA A 264 -44.01 9.90 22.55
N VAL A 265 -42.94 9.21 22.95
CA VAL A 265 -42.96 7.86 23.50
C VAL A 265 -43.10 7.87 25.03
N CYS A 266 -42.37 8.73 25.74
CA CYS A 266 -42.25 8.72 27.20
C CYS A 266 -43.15 9.77 27.91
N GLY A 267 -43.78 10.71 27.17
CA GLY A 267 -44.68 11.72 27.72
C GLY A 267 -43.97 13.00 28.22
N SER A 268 -44.69 13.84 28.96
CA SER A 268 -44.29 15.18 29.38
C SER A 268 -43.12 15.23 30.38
N GLY A 269 -42.89 14.17 31.16
CA GLY A 269 -41.78 14.06 32.11
C GLY A 269 -40.38 13.89 31.50
N THR A 270 -40.29 13.70 30.18
CA THR A 270 -39.05 13.38 29.45
C THR A 270 -37.95 14.42 29.66
N ALA A 271 -38.25 15.71 29.69
CA ALA A 271 -37.23 16.75 29.84
C ALA A 271 -36.51 16.70 31.20
N GLY A 272 -37.26 16.48 32.25
CA GLY A 272 -36.71 16.28 33.60
C GLY A 272 -35.92 14.99 33.74
N ALA A 273 -36.44 13.93 33.13
CA ALA A 273 -35.75 12.63 33.05
C ALA A 273 -34.40 12.71 32.32
N LEU A 274 -34.36 13.38 31.19
CA LEU A 274 -33.11 13.58 30.40
C LEU A 274 -32.07 14.40 31.19
N LEU A 275 -32.48 15.44 31.90
CA LEU A 275 -31.57 16.20 32.74
C LEU A 275 -30.98 15.33 33.85
N LEU A 276 -31.82 14.46 34.46
CA LEU A 276 -31.37 13.56 35.53
C LEU A 276 -30.42 12.49 34.96
N LEU A 277 -30.76 11.87 33.85
CA LEU A 277 -29.91 10.87 33.16
C LEU A 277 -28.58 11.47 32.72
N ALA A 278 -28.59 12.71 32.23
CA ALA A 278 -27.36 13.43 31.87
C ALA A 278 -26.48 13.73 33.09
N ARG A 279 -27.08 14.07 34.24
CA ARG A 279 -26.34 14.24 35.51
C ARG A 279 -25.64 12.97 35.97
N HIS A 280 -26.26 11.82 35.73
CA HIS A 280 -25.68 10.51 36.03
C HIS A 280 -24.78 9.97 34.94
N ALA A 281 -24.50 10.74 33.88
CA ALA A 281 -23.72 10.32 32.71
C ALA A 281 -24.24 9.04 31.99
N LEU A 282 -25.52 8.77 32.14
CA LEU A 282 -26.17 7.59 31.55
C LEU A 282 -26.59 7.81 30.09
N VAL A 283 -26.64 9.05 29.62
CA VAL A 283 -26.99 9.39 28.23
C VAL A 283 -25.97 10.31 27.60
N ALA A 284 -25.78 10.13 26.31
CA ALA A 284 -25.03 11.05 25.46
C ALA A 284 -26.00 11.96 24.70
N ARG A 285 -25.60 13.22 24.47
CA ARG A 285 -26.44 14.20 23.80
C ARG A 285 -25.68 14.90 22.69
N ASP A 286 -26.30 15.05 21.53
CA ASP A 286 -25.79 15.77 20.34
C ASP A 286 -26.89 16.69 19.80
N GLY A 287 -26.86 17.94 20.20
CA GLY A 287 -27.94 18.90 19.94
C GLY A 287 -29.26 18.47 20.56
N ASP A 288 -30.28 18.25 19.70
CA ASP A 288 -31.61 17.76 20.08
C ASP A 288 -31.72 16.23 20.13
N ARG A 289 -30.62 15.53 19.82
CA ARG A 289 -30.56 14.05 19.78
C ARG A 289 -29.92 13.50 21.05
N VAL A 290 -30.44 12.37 21.51
CA VAL A 290 -29.99 11.66 22.71
C VAL A 290 -29.82 10.18 22.38
N SER A 291 -28.79 9.56 22.93
CA SER A 291 -28.58 8.10 22.83
C SER A 291 -27.97 7.57 24.15
N LEU A 292 -28.01 6.26 24.32
CA LEU A 292 -27.14 5.58 25.29
C LEU A 292 -25.71 5.53 24.76
N PRO A 293 -24.72 5.88 25.60
CA PRO A 293 -23.33 5.60 25.22
C PRO A 293 -23.17 4.11 24.92
N PRO A 294 -22.52 3.70 23.82
CA PRO A 294 -22.40 2.30 23.40
C PRO A 294 -21.91 1.37 24.50
N GLN A 295 -20.99 1.87 25.34
CA GLN A 295 -20.45 1.16 26.48
C GLN A 295 -21.47 0.87 27.60
N MET A 296 -22.53 1.63 27.64
CA MET A 296 -23.58 1.49 28.64
C MET A 296 -24.69 0.53 28.20
N ILE A 297 -24.76 0.22 26.91
CA ILE A 297 -25.84 -0.65 26.36
C ILE A 297 -25.84 -2.02 27.01
N GLY A 298 -24.71 -2.71 27.08
CA GLY A 298 -24.56 -4.02 27.70
C GLY A 298 -24.90 -4.01 29.20
N PRO A 299 -24.21 -3.18 30.01
CA PRO A 299 -24.49 -3.03 31.44
C PRO A 299 -25.92 -2.66 31.75
N VAL A 300 -26.47 -1.64 31.06
CA VAL A 300 -27.86 -1.20 31.28
C VAL A 300 -28.86 -2.31 30.92
N ARG A 301 -28.62 -3.04 29.83
CA ARG A 301 -29.46 -4.17 29.40
C ARG A 301 -29.48 -5.31 30.42
N SER A 302 -28.36 -5.63 31.04
CA SER A 302 -28.30 -6.70 32.05
C SER A 302 -29.04 -6.35 33.33
N LEU A 303 -29.15 -5.03 33.64
CA LEU A 303 -29.79 -4.53 34.85
C LEU A 303 -31.30 -4.23 34.70
N LEU A 304 -31.70 -3.77 33.49
CA LEU A 304 -33.11 -3.38 33.25
C LEU A 304 -34.02 -4.56 32.90
N GLY A 305 -33.49 -5.70 32.49
CA GLY A 305 -34.25 -6.86 32.06
C GLY A 305 -34.97 -6.67 30.70
N PRO A 306 -35.95 -7.53 30.37
CA PRO A 306 -36.64 -7.47 29.08
C PRO A 306 -37.57 -6.25 29.00
N LEU A 307 -37.61 -5.63 27.81
CA LEU A 307 -38.41 -4.44 27.53
C LEU A 307 -39.91 -4.77 27.41
N GLN A 308 -40.75 -3.85 27.85
CA GLN A 308 -42.20 -4.04 27.78
C GLN A 308 -42.72 -4.00 26.34
N PRO A 309 -43.73 -4.82 25.98
CA PRO A 309 -44.32 -4.84 24.62
C PRO A 309 -44.83 -3.44 24.16
N ALA A 310 -45.41 -2.66 25.06
CA ALA A 310 -45.90 -1.31 24.78
C ALA A 310 -44.78 -0.34 24.29
N THR A 311 -43.56 -0.49 24.83
CA THR A 311 -42.41 0.31 24.39
C THR A 311 -42.04 0.00 22.95
N TRP A 312 -42.03 -1.27 22.57
CA TRP A 312 -41.77 -1.69 21.20
C TRP A 312 -42.86 -1.23 20.22
N GLU A 313 -44.13 -1.18 20.66
CA GLU A 313 -45.23 -0.64 19.85
C GLU A 313 -45.06 0.85 19.57
N ALA A 314 -44.74 1.63 20.60
CA ALA A 314 -44.48 3.05 20.44
C ALA A 314 -43.29 3.33 19.50
N LEU A 315 -42.22 2.55 19.63
CA LEU A 315 -41.04 2.66 18.76
C LEU A 315 -41.33 2.26 17.31
N GLU A 316 -42.17 1.22 17.08
CA GLU A 316 -42.62 0.85 15.74
C GLU A 316 -43.37 2.00 15.07
N VAL A 317 -44.36 2.61 15.78
CA VAL A 317 -45.14 3.73 15.24
C VAL A 317 -44.23 4.92 14.90
N LEU A 318 -43.29 5.24 15.80
CA LEU A 318 -42.30 6.32 15.58
C LEU A 318 -41.44 6.05 14.34
N ALA A 319 -40.84 4.88 14.25
CA ALA A 319 -39.95 4.51 13.14
C ALA A 319 -40.69 4.44 11.80
N ARG A 320 -41.94 3.94 11.78
CA ARG A 320 -42.76 3.92 10.56
C ARG A 320 -43.14 5.33 10.10
N ARG A 321 -43.42 6.26 11.03
CA ARG A 321 -43.65 7.68 10.68
C ARG A 321 -42.38 8.34 10.12
N ALA A 322 -41.21 8.07 10.68
CA ALA A 322 -39.92 8.54 10.18
C ALA A 322 -39.68 8.02 8.75
N LEU A 323 -39.89 6.72 8.52
CA LEU A 323 -39.80 6.10 7.19
C LEU A 323 -40.79 6.67 6.17
N ALA A 324 -42.02 7.02 6.58
CA ALA A 324 -42.99 7.65 5.68
C ALA A 324 -42.54 9.07 5.28
N GLY A 325 -41.87 9.79 6.14
CA GLY A 325 -41.28 11.11 5.85
C GLY A 325 -39.96 11.05 5.09
N ALA A 326 -39.15 10.00 5.34
CA ALA A 326 -37.83 9.77 4.73
C ALA A 326 -37.65 8.27 4.41
N PRO A 327 -38.09 7.80 3.24
CA PRO A 327 -38.08 6.37 2.88
C PRO A 327 -36.68 5.74 2.83
N ASP A 328 -35.64 6.56 2.69
CA ASP A 328 -34.23 6.13 2.62
C ASP A 328 -33.48 6.26 3.97
N ASP A 329 -34.21 6.54 5.07
CA ASP A 329 -33.60 6.62 6.40
C ASP A 329 -33.22 5.22 6.94
N PRO A 330 -31.93 4.90 7.06
CA PRO A 330 -31.49 3.58 7.50
C PRO A 330 -31.77 3.32 8.98
N GLU A 331 -31.68 4.34 9.86
CA GLU A 331 -31.90 4.20 11.28
C GLU A 331 -33.38 3.91 11.59
N ALA A 332 -34.28 4.65 10.92
CA ALA A 332 -35.71 4.42 11.05
C ALA A 332 -36.13 3.02 10.52
N LEU A 333 -35.54 2.56 9.41
CA LEU A 333 -35.78 1.22 8.87
C LEU A 333 -35.39 0.14 9.86
N LEU A 334 -34.19 0.18 10.39
CA LEU A 334 -33.65 -0.86 11.28
C LEU A 334 -34.42 -0.86 12.61
N LEU A 335 -34.74 0.32 13.15
CA LEU A 335 -35.55 0.44 14.35
C LEU A 335 -36.94 -0.16 14.17
N ALA A 336 -37.63 0.12 13.04
CA ALA A 336 -38.93 -0.47 12.73
C ALA A 336 -38.87 -1.99 12.61
N CYS A 337 -37.83 -2.52 11.96
CA CYS A 337 -37.62 -3.96 11.81
C CYS A 337 -37.40 -4.64 13.17
N ARG A 338 -36.59 -4.06 14.03
CA ARG A 338 -36.33 -4.58 15.40
C ARG A 338 -37.59 -4.54 16.26
N ALA A 339 -38.34 -3.46 16.22
CA ALA A 339 -39.59 -3.32 16.96
C ALA A 339 -40.62 -4.37 16.50
N LEU A 340 -40.79 -4.58 15.20
CA LEU A 340 -41.63 -5.63 14.65
C LEU A 340 -41.19 -7.04 15.09
N ALA A 341 -39.89 -7.33 15.06
CA ALA A 341 -39.37 -8.63 15.47
C ALA A 341 -39.69 -8.89 16.96
N GLN A 342 -39.44 -7.95 17.83
CA GLN A 342 -39.68 -8.06 19.28
C GLN A 342 -41.19 -8.20 19.63
N ARG A 343 -42.08 -7.75 18.74
CA ARG A 343 -43.53 -7.95 18.83
C ARG A 343 -43.99 -9.26 18.18
N GLY A 344 -43.09 -10.16 17.80
CA GLY A 344 -43.40 -11.44 17.16
C GLY A 344 -43.80 -11.34 15.67
N ARG A 345 -43.65 -10.17 15.04
CA ARG A 345 -44.01 -9.90 13.63
C ARG A 345 -42.79 -9.99 12.72
N ALA A 346 -41.96 -10.99 12.91
CA ALA A 346 -40.65 -11.16 12.25
C ALA A 346 -40.77 -11.23 10.70
N GLN A 347 -41.86 -11.85 10.17
CA GLN A 347 -42.08 -11.93 8.73
C GLN A 347 -42.33 -10.56 8.11
N GLU A 348 -43.07 -9.68 8.82
CA GLU A 348 -43.26 -8.31 8.37
C GLU A 348 -41.96 -7.49 8.43
N ALA A 349 -41.15 -7.71 9.47
CA ALA A 349 -39.83 -7.07 9.57
C ALA A 349 -38.94 -7.43 8.38
N LEU A 350 -38.91 -8.69 7.97
CA LEU A 350 -38.17 -9.15 6.79
C LEU A 350 -38.74 -8.55 5.50
N THR A 351 -40.05 -8.46 5.40
CA THR A 351 -40.71 -7.84 4.24
C THR A 351 -40.39 -6.35 4.13
N LEU A 352 -40.42 -5.63 5.25
CA LEU A 352 -40.08 -4.22 5.33
C LEU A 352 -38.59 -4.00 4.96
N LEU A 353 -37.68 -4.79 5.53
CA LEU A 353 -36.25 -4.71 5.23
C LEU A 353 -35.93 -4.98 3.76
N ARG A 354 -36.66 -5.89 3.11
CA ARG A 354 -36.51 -6.21 1.68
C ARG A 354 -37.09 -5.12 0.78
N GLY A 355 -38.14 -4.46 1.22
CA GLY A 355 -38.83 -3.40 0.46
C GLY A 355 -38.02 -2.09 0.38
N HIS A 356 -37.28 -1.75 1.44
CA HIS A 356 -36.51 -0.49 1.53
C HIS A 356 -35.04 -0.71 1.17
N VAL A 357 -34.78 -0.99 -0.11
CA VAL A 357 -33.43 -1.34 -0.61
C VAL A 357 -32.43 -0.20 -0.40
N ALA A 358 -32.82 1.06 -0.66
CA ALA A 358 -31.94 2.22 -0.53
C ALA A 358 -31.56 2.49 0.94
N ALA A 359 -32.53 2.48 1.86
CA ALA A 359 -32.28 2.63 3.29
C ALA A 359 -31.38 1.51 3.85
N ARG A 360 -31.68 0.25 3.47
CA ARG A 360 -30.84 -0.89 3.84
C ARG A 360 -29.42 -0.77 3.29
N ALA A 361 -29.28 -0.31 2.06
CA ALA A 361 -27.96 -0.13 1.44
C ALA A 361 -27.19 1.06 2.05
N ALA A 362 -27.88 2.02 2.65
CA ALA A 362 -27.27 3.12 3.39
C ALA A 362 -26.91 2.77 4.84
N ALA A 363 -27.52 1.71 5.39
CA ALA A 363 -27.23 1.23 6.74
C ALA A 363 -25.83 0.61 6.83
N SER A 364 -25.23 0.65 8.02
CA SER A 364 -23.98 -0.07 8.26
C SER A 364 -24.22 -1.59 8.23
N PRO A 365 -23.28 -2.39 7.68
CA PRO A 365 -23.39 -3.85 7.63
C PRO A 365 -23.63 -4.49 9.01
N ALA A 366 -22.92 -4.04 10.04
CA ALA A 366 -23.07 -4.54 11.39
C ALA A 366 -24.46 -4.27 11.96
N ALA A 367 -25.05 -3.12 11.66
CA ALA A 367 -26.40 -2.80 12.11
C ALA A 367 -27.46 -3.65 11.42
N VAL A 368 -27.31 -3.91 10.11
CA VAL A 368 -28.18 -4.84 9.35
C VAL A 368 -28.06 -6.25 9.89
N GLU A 369 -26.85 -6.74 10.15
CA GLU A 369 -26.63 -8.08 10.69
C GLU A 369 -27.21 -8.24 12.10
N ARG A 370 -27.00 -7.26 12.99
CA ARG A 370 -27.62 -7.27 14.31
C ARG A 370 -29.14 -7.37 14.22
N THR A 371 -29.75 -6.57 13.33
CA THR A 371 -31.22 -6.59 13.14
C THR A 371 -31.70 -7.93 12.60
N LEU A 372 -31.02 -8.54 11.63
CA LEU A 372 -31.36 -9.87 11.12
C LEU A 372 -31.15 -10.96 12.17
N GLY A 373 -30.09 -10.86 12.98
CA GLY A 373 -29.87 -11.73 14.12
C GLY A 373 -30.96 -11.61 15.19
N ASP A 374 -31.44 -10.38 15.46
CA ASP A 374 -32.56 -10.14 16.38
C ASP A 374 -33.85 -10.78 15.83
N ILE A 375 -34.15 -10.58 14.56
CA ILE A 375 -35.31 -11.22 13.90
C ILE A 375 -35.26 -12.74 14.01
N ALA A 376 -34.09 -13.34 13.77
CA ALA A 376 -33.91 -14.77 13.87
C ALA A 376 -34.09 -15.32 15.31
N ARG A 377 -33.71 -14.56 16.31
CA ARG A 377 -33.89 -14.96 17.75
C ARG A 377 -35.33 -14.84 18.22
N CYS A 378 -36.07 -13.89 17.70
CA CYS A 378 -37.43 -13.60 18.18
C CYS A 378 -38.49 -14.52 17.60
N ASN A 379 -38.27 -15.20 16.46
CA ASN A 379 -39.27 -16.02 15.81
C ASN A 379 -38.65 -17.23 15.08
N THR A 380 -38.96 -18.43 15.56
CA THR A 380 -38.43 -19.68 15.01
C THR A 380 -38.91 -19.96 13.59
N ALA A 381 -40.14 -19.58 13.23
CA ALA A 381 -40.67 -19.77 11.87
C ALA A 381 -39.98 -18.88 10.82
N ALA A 382 -39.56 -17.66 11.21
CA ALA A 382 -38.82 -16.74 10.36
C ALA A 382 -37.30 -16.88 10.47
N ALA A 383 -36.80 -17.66 11.45
CA ALA A 383 -35.37 -17.76 11.75
C ALA A 383 -34.56 -18.20 10.54
N ALA A 384 -35.01 -19.24 9.85
CA ALA A 384 -34.29 -19.76 8.67
C ALA A 384 -34.21 -18.71 7.54
N ASP A 385 -35.30 -17.98 7.31
CA ASP A 385 -35.31 -16.91 6.27
C ASP A 385 -34.47 -15.71 6.66
N ALA A 386 -34.44 -15.35 7.97
CA ALA A 386 -33.60 -14.29 8.51
C ALA A 386 -32.12 -14.67 8.45
N LEU A 387 -31.75 -15.90 8.83
CA LEU A 387 -30.37 -16.40 8.75
C LEU A 387 -29.87 -16.52 7.31
N LEU A 388 -30.73 -16.92 6.35
CA LEU A 388 -30.40 -16.90 4.93
C LEU A 388 -30.19 -15.47 4.40
N ALA A 389 -30.99 -14.51 4.88
CA ALA A 389 -30.80 -13.10 4.54
C ALA A 389 -29.49 -12.56 5.17
N LEU A 390 -29.20 -12.94 6.41
CA LEU A 390 -27.96 -12.60 7.11
C LEU A 390 -26.74 -13.15 6.36
N ALA A 391 -26.72 -14.44 6.01
CA ALA A 391 -25.66 -15.06 5.25
C ALA A 391 -25.43 -14.36 3.90
N ARG A 392 -26.49 -13.95 3.21
CA ARG A 392 -26.41 -13.19 1.96
C ARG A 392 -25.77 -11.83 2.14
N GLU A 393 -26.09 -11.08 3.20
CA GLU A 393 -25.45 -9.79 3.50
C GLU A 393 -23.97 -10.00 3.87
N GLN A 394 -23.63 -11.03 4.64
CA GLN A 394 -22.24 -11.38 4.98
C GLN A 394 -21.42 -11.71 3.72
N LEU A 395 -21.97 -12.50 2.77
CA LEU A 395 -21.34 -12.77 1.48
C LEU A 395 -21.12 -11.49 0.67
N ARG A 396 -22.12 -10.61 0.65
CA ARG A 396 -22.07 -9.35 -0.08
C ARG A 396 -20.96 -8.43 0.43
N TRP A 397 -20.70 -8.46 1.73
CA TRP A 397 -19.64 -7.67 2.37
C TRP A 397 -18.28 -8.39 2.40
N GLY A 398 -18.24 -9.65 1.98
CA GLY A 398 -17.01 -10.44 1.90
C GLY A 398 -16.62 -11.12 3.22
N ASP A 399 -17.54 -11.21 4.20
CA ASP A 399 -17.33 -12.00 5.42
C ASP A 399 -17.77 -13.45 5.19
N PHE A 400 -16.96 -14.18 4.42
CA PHE A 400 -17.28 -15.55 4.00
C PHE A 400 -17.27 -16.54 5.16
N GLU A 401 -16.44 -16.30 6.17
CA GLU A 401 -16.39 -17.15 7.36
C GLU A 401 -17.63 -16.98 8.24
N ALA A 402 -18.09 -15.76 8.46
CA ALA A 402 -19.35 -15.51 9.15
C ALA A 402 -20.52 -16.09 8.37
N ALA A 403 -20.54 -15.93 7.04
CA ALA A 403 -21.57 -16.52 6.19
C ALA A 403 -21.60 -18.06 6.32
N ARG A 404 -20.44 -18.72 6.29
CA ARG A 404 -20.35 -20.18 6.50
C ARG A 404 -20.87 -20.61 7.86
N ARG A 405 -20.49 -19.91 8.94
CA ARG A 405 -21.01 -20.20 10.29
C ARG A 405 -22.53 -20.07 10.33
N THR A 406 -23.07 -19.00 9.75
CA THR A 406 -24.53 -18.77 9.67
C THR A 406 -25.22 -19.86 8.86
N LEU A 407 -24.65 -20.27 7.72
CA LEU A 407 -25.23 -21.33 6.87
C LEU A 407 -25.12 -22.72 7.51
N ASN A 408 -24.02 -22.98 8.24
CA ASN A 408 -23.84 -24.23 8.98
C ASN A 408 -24.83 -24.36 10.14
N SER A 409 -25.22 -23.27 10.82
CA SER A 409 -26.25 -23.31 11.85
C SER A 409 -27.62 -23.72 11.28
N LEU A 410 -27.88 -23.48 10.00
CA LEU A 410 -29.07 -23.92 9.29
C LEU A 410 -29.02 -25.39 8.85
N ALA A 411 -27.85 -26.02 8.81
CA ALA A 411 -27.71 -27.39 8.36
C ALA A 411 -28.34 -28.43 9.33
N ALA A 412 -28.46 -28.04 10.59
CA ALA A 412 -29.10 -28.86 11.64
C ALA A 412 -30.64 -28.75 11.65
N LEU A 413 -31.22 -27.88 10.82
CA LEU A 413 -32.67 -27.65 10.78
C LEU A 413 -33.29 -28.38 9.59
N GLU A 414 -34.46 -28.95 9.80
CA GLU A 414 -35.32 -29.43 8.70
C GLU A 414 -35.90 -28.26 7.94
N LEU A 415 -35.33 -27.94 6.78
CA LEU A 415 -35.75 -26.83 5.95
C LEU A 415 -36.71 -27.27 4.85
N ALA A 416 -37.78 -26.51 4.62
CA ALA A 416 -38.60 -26.66 3.43
C ALA A 416 -37.75 -26.55 2.15
N ALA A 417 -38.09 -27.27 1.08
CA ALA A 417 -37.30 -27.35 -0.17
C ALA A 417 -36.82 -26.00 -0.72
N PRO A 418 -37.63 -24.90 -0.77
CA PRO A 418 -37.14 -23.60 -1.23
C PRO A 418 -36.06 -22.99 -0.34
N LEU A 419 -36.12 -23.20 0.99
CA LEU A 419 -35.11 -22.68 1.93
C LEU A 419 -33.84 -23.54 1.89
N ALA A 420 -33.99 -24.87 1.81
CA ALA A 420 -32.90 -25.80 1.63
C ALA A 420 -32.12 -25.50 0.34
N TYR A 421 -32.82 -25.27 -0.75
CA TYR A 421 -32.22 -24.84 -2.03
C TYR A 421 -31.39 -23.55 -1.87
N ARG A 422 -32.01 -22.50 -1.27
CA ARG A 422 -31.33 -21.21 -1.07
C ARG A 422 -30.09 -21.37 -0.17
N ARG A 423 -30.18 -22.21 0.88
CA ARG A 423 -29.05 -22.53 1.73
C ARG A 423 -27.90 -23.13 0.93
N CYS A 424 -28.18 -24.16 0.12
CA CYS A 424 -27.16 -24.82 -0.68
C CYS A 424 -26.49 -23.87 -1.69
N ILE A 425 -27.26 -23.00 -2.36
CA ILE A 425 -26.72 -22.02 -3.30
C ILE A 425 -25.79 -21.01 -2.59
N LEU A 426 -26.21 -20.46 -1.44
CA LEU A 426 -25.38 -19.53 -0.68
C LEU A 426 -24.14 -20.21 -0.08
N SER A 427 -24.29 -21.48 0.36
CA SER A 427 -23.14 -22.28 0.83
C SER A 427 -22.13 -22.53 -0.28
N ALA A 428 -22.60 -22.87 -1.47
CA ALA A 428 -21.72 -23.05 -2.62
C ALA A 428 -20.99 -21.74 -2.98
N GLU A 429 -21.68 -20.59 -2.96
CA GLU A 429 -21.07 -19.28 -3.19
C GLU A 429 -19.98 -18.96 -2.15
N ALA A 430 -20.26 -19.21 -0.86
CA ALA A 430 -19.28 -19.04 0.22
C ALA A 430 -18.04 -19.94 0.03
N LEU A 431 -18.25 -21.19 -0.34
CA LEU A 431 -17.18 -22.16 -0.55
C LEU A 431 -16.32 -21.87 -1.77
N VAL A 432 -16.93 -21.37 -2.86
CA VAL A 432 -16.20 -20.89 -4.05
C VAL A 432 -15.23 -19.77 -3.65
N ARG A 433 -15.73 -18.82 -2.85
CA ARG A 433 -14.90 -17.68 -2.39
C ARG A 433 -13.83 -18.09 -1.39
N ALA A 434 -14.13 -19.08 -0.55
CA ALA A 434 -13.16 -19.68 0.37
C ALA A 434 -12.06 -20.49 -0.34
N GLY A 435 -12.18 -20.72 -1.66
CA GLY A 435 -11.24 -21.53 -2.41
C GLY A 435 -11.45 -23.04 -2.23
N GLU A 436 -12.67 -23.47 -1.90
CA GLU A 436 -13.07 -24.86 -1.70
C GLU A 436 -14.03 -25.35 -2.82
N PRO A 437 -13.59 -25.41 -4.10
CA PRO A 437 -14.50 -25.73 -5.21
C PRO A 437 -15.04 -27.17 -5.18
N ALA A 438 -14.33 -28.10 -4.53
CA ALA A 438 -14.82 -29.48 -4.35
C ALA A 438 -16.05 -29.51 -3.41
N SER A 439 -15.97 -28.84 -2.27
CA SER A 439 -17.08 -28.69 -1.32
C SER A 439 -18.25 -27.92 -1.95
N ALA A 440 -17.95 -26.87 -2.72
CA ALA A 440 -18.95 -26.10 -3.45
C ALA A 440 -19.71 -26.96 -4.47
N THR A 441 -19.03 -27.88 -5.15
CA THR A 441 -19.67 -28.82 -6.07
C THR A 441 -20.68 -29.71 -5.34
N GLN A 442 -20.32 -30.23 -4.17
CA GLN A 442 -21.22 -31.04 -3.37
C GLN A 442 -22.48 -30.28 -2.95
N GLU A 443 -22.34 -29.00 -2.56
CA GLU A 443 -23.50 -28.19 -2.21
C GLU A 443 -24.39 -27.89 -3.43
N LEU A 444 -23.83 -27.70 -4.62
CA LEU A 444 -24.62 -27.53 -5.86
C LEU A 444 -25.32 -28.83 -6.28
N GLU A 445 -24.69 -29.99 -6.09
CA GLU A 445 -25.36 -31.29 -6.30
C GLU A 445 -26.53 -31.49 -5.31
N ARG A 446 -26.34 -31.10 -4.04
CA ARG A 446 -27.45 -31.09 -3.07
C ARG A 446 -28.56 -30.11 -3.49
N ALA A 447 -28.21 -28.93 -3.97
CA ALA A 447 -29.16 -27.96 -4.49
C ALA A 447 -29.99 -28.55 -5.62
N ARG A 448 -29.36 -29.32 -6.52
CA ARG A 448 -30.03 -29.96 -7.66
C ARG A 448 -31.15 -30.93 -7.24
N LEU A 449 -30.95 -31.64 -6.11
CA LEU A 449 -31.94 -32.57 -5.60
C LEU A 449 -33.20 -31.88 -5.04
N VAL A 450 -33.09 -30.65 -4.60
CA VAL A 450 -34.17 -29.87 -3.97
C VAL A 450 -34.56 -28.63 -4.76
N THR A 451 -34.17 -28.53 -6.04
CA THR A 451 -34.40 -27.35 -6.89
C THR A 451 -35.91 -27.15 -7.12
N PRO A 452 -36.51 -26.02 -6.68
CA PRO A 452 -37.88 -25.70 -6.98
C PRO A 452 -38.06 -25.41 -8.48
N ALA A 453 -39.25 -25.70 -9.01
CA ALA A 453 -39.57 -25.37 -10.40
C ALA A 453 -39.38 -23.87 -10.70
N GLY A 454 -38.60 -23.53 -11.72
CA GLY A 454 -38.26 -22.15 -12.09
C GLY A 454 -37.07 -21.53 -11.35
N ALA A 455 -36.43 -22.23 -10.41
CA ALA A 455 -35.27 -21.73 -9.66
C ALA A 455 -33.89 -22.22 -10.21
N GLU A 456 -33.93 -22.96 -11.35
CA GLU A 456 -32.72 -23.58 -11.93
C GLU A 456 -31.62 -22.58 -12.33
N ILE A 457 -31.98 -21.33 -12.58
CA ILE A 457 -31.04 -20.28 -13.04
C ILE A 457 -29.84 -20.11 -12.08
N ALA A 458 -30.10 -20.02 -10.77
CA ALA A 458 -29.03 -19.81 -9.80
C ALA A 458 -28.11 -21.02 -9.68
N LEU A 459 -28.64 -22.24 -9.87
CA LEU A 459 -27.84 -23.47 -9.93
C LEU A 459 -26.96 -23.49 -11.18
N GLU A 460 -27.52 -23.17 -12.34
CA GLU A 460 -26.76 -23.12 -13.60
C GLU A 460 -25.67 -22.02 -13.57
N GLU A 461 -25.95 -20.85 -12.95
CA GLU A 461 -24.95 -19.82 -12.70
C GLU A 461 -23.81 -20.32 -11.80
N GLY A 462 -24.14 -20.96 -10.66
CA GLY A 462 -23.13 -21.50 -9.74
C GLY A 462 -22.25 -22.58 -10.39
N LEU A 463 -22.83 -23.45 -11.21
CA LEU A 463 -22.08 -24.44 -11.99
C LEU A 463 -21.16 -23.79 -13.03
N ALA A 464 -21.61 -22.72 -13.67
CA ALA A 464 -20.78 -21.95 -14.59
C ALA A 464 -19.61 -21.23 -13.89
N ASP A 465 -19.84 -20.68 -12.69
CA ASP A 465 -18.76 -20.06 -11.89
C ASP A 465 -17.70 -21.10 -11.47
N LEU A 466 -18.12 -22.31 -11.09
CA LEU A 466 -17.19 -23.42 -10.85
C LEU A 466 -16.42 -23.84 -12.10
N ALA A 467 -17.06 -23.86 -13.25
CA ALA A 467 -16.40 -24.17 -14.51
C ALA A 467 -15.34 -23.11 -14.86
N ILE A 468 -15.59 -21.81 -14.57
CA ILE A 468 -14.60 -20.74 -14.68
C ILE A 468 -13.39 -21.01 -13.81
N LEU A 469 -13.59 -21.36 -12.53
CA LEU A 469 -12.49 -21.64 -11.60
C LEU A 469 -11.65 -22.85 -12.02
N ARG A 470 -12.27 -23.87 -12.60
CA ARG A 470 -11.58 -25.03 -13.17
C ARG A 470 -10.85 -24.75 -14.46
N GLY A 471 -11.11 -23.60 -15.10
CA GLY A 471 -10.52 -23.18 -16.37
C GLY A 471 -11.34 -23.55 -17.62
N ASP A 472 -12.54 -24.15 -17.47
CA ASP A 472 -13.47 -24.35 -18.60
C ASP A 472 -14.24 -23.08 -18.93
N LEU A 473 -13.53 -22.08 -19.44
CA LEU A 473 -14.09 -20.78 -19.77
C LEU A 473 -15.10 -20.85 -20.93
N HIS A 474 -14.93 -21.80 -21.86
CA HIS A 474 -15.82 -21.95 -23.02
C HIS A 474 -17.15 -22.59 -22.61
N GLY A 475 -17.12 -23.66 -21.83
CA GLY A 475 -18.33 -24.28 -21.28
C GLY A 475 -19.13 -23.34 -20.43
N ALA A 476 -18.46 -22.65 -19.50
CA ALA A 476 -19.06 -21.62 -18.64
C ALA A 476 -19.78 -20.53 -19.44
N ARG A 477 -19.12 -19.95 -20.44
CA ARG A 477 -19.75 -18.92 -21.28
C ARG A 477 -20.94 -19.42 -22.06
N ARG A 478 -20.88 -20.65 -22.59
CA ARG A 478 -22.01 -21.25 -23.29
C ARG A 478 -23.24 -21.35 -22.38
N THR A 479 -23.07 -21.83 -21.15
CA THR A 479 -24.11 -21.88 -20.13
C THR A 479 -24.64 -20.48 -19.82
N LEU A 480 -23.78 -19.54 -19.47
CA LEU A 480 -24.18 -18.17 -19.10
C LEU A 480 -24.87 -17.42 -20.24
N LEU A 481 -24.46 -17.60 -21.50
CA LEU A 481 -25.12 -17.00 -22.65
C LEU A 481 -26.48 -17.64 -22.90
N GLY A 482 -26.64 -18.95 -22.68
CA GLY A 482 -27.89 -19.67 -22.74
C GLY A 482 -28.97 -19.13 -21.77
N LEU A 483 -28.55 -18.64 -20.61
CA LEU A 483 -29.43 -18.04 -19.60
C LEU A 483 -29.95 -16.63 -19.97
N ALA A 484 -29.42 -15.99 -20.99
CA ALA A 484 -29.70 -14.58 -21.30
C ALA A 484 -31.16 -14.21 -21.44
N ARG A 485 -31.97 -15.08 -22.03
CA ARG A 485 -33.44 -14.83 -22.21
C ARG A 485 -34.20 -14.90 -20.88
N ARG A 486 -33.74 -15.80 -19.97
CA ARG A 486 -34.38 -16.06 -18.66
C ARG A 486 -33.99 -15.02 -17.60
N THR A 487 -32.84 -14.36 -17.72
CA THR A 487 -32.32 -13.38 -16.74
C THR A 487 -32.67 -11.93 -17.10
N ARG A 488 -32.97 -11.63 -18.37
CA ARG A 488 -33.11 -10.25 -18.88
C ARG A 488 -34.14 -9.39 -18.11
N SER A 489 -35.22 -9.98 -17.65
CA SER A 489 -36.26 -9.29 -16.87
C SER A 489 -35.98 -9.20 -15.37
N ILE A 490 -34.92 -9.81 -14.89
CA ILE A 490 -34.55 -9.89 -13.47
C ILE A 490 -33.17 -9.25 -13.26
N PRO A 491 -33.11 -7.94 -12.90
CA PRO A 491 -31.85 -7.20 -12.88
C PRO A 491 -30.73 -7.82 -12.04
N CYS A 492 -31.06 -8.46 -10.92
CA CYS A 492 -30.05 -9.09 -10.06
C CYS A 492 -29.39 -10.33 -10.70
N LEU A 493 -30.17 -11.16 -11.41
CA LEU A 493 -29.66 -12.33 -12.12
C LEU A 493 -28.90 -11.86 -13.37
N GLU A 494 -29.41 -10.87 -14.09
CA GLU A 494 -28.70 -10.30 -15.23
C GLU A 494 -27.36 -9.69 -14.80
N GLY A 495 -27.31 -9.00 -13.64
CA GLY A 495 -26.07 -8.45 -13.08
C GLY A 495 -25.05 -9.53 -12.76
N ARG A 496 -25.45 -10.60 -12.07
CA ARG A 496 -24.57 -11.74 -11.73
C ARG A 496 -24.04 -12.42 -13.00
N ARG A 497 -24.93 -12.78 -13.91
CA ARG A 497 -24.57 -13.40 -15.19
C ARG A 497 -23.60 -12.53 -15.99
N ALA A 498 -23.84 -11.23 -16.03
CA ALA A 498 -22.97 -10.31 -16.75
C ALA A 498 -21.57 -10.20 -16.11
N VAL A 499 -21.46 -10.20 -14.78
CA VAL A 499 -20.15 -10.14 -14.13
C VAL A 499 -19.36 -11.44 -14.33
N SER A 500 -19.99 -12.61 -14.25
CA SER A 500 -19.34 -13.89 -14.51
C SER A 500 -18.85 -14.00 -15.96
N LEU A 501 -19.64 -13.52 -16.93
CA LEU A 501 -19.21 -13.39 -18.33
C LEU A 501 -18.01 -12.43 -18.45
N GLY A 502 -18.08 -11.25 -17.83
CA GLY A 502 -16.97 -10.29 -17.81
C GLY A 502 -15.69 -10.89 -17.23
N PHE A 503 -15.81 -11.61 -16.12
CA PHE A 503 -14.69 -12.29 -15.49
C PHE A 503 -14.09 -13.38 -16.37
N SER A 504 -14.93 -14.19 -17.06
CA SER A 504 -14.44 -15.21 -17.99
C SER A 504 -13.68 -14.63 -19.19
N TYR A 505 -14.14 -13.46 -19.70
CA TYR A 505 -13.41 -12.75 -20.75
C TYR A 505 -12.12 -12.09 -20.27
N LEU A 506 -12.12 -11.59 -19.01
CA LEU A 506 -10.92 -11.03 -18.39
C LEU A 506 -9.81 -12.08 -18.27
N LEU A 507 -10.18 -13.31 -17.91
CA LEU A 507 -9.23 -14.43 -17.83
C LEU A 507 -8.63 -14.81 -19.19
N GLU A 508 -9.35 -14.60 -20.28
CA GLU A 508 -8.82 -14.75 -21.65
C GLU A 508 -8.11 -13.49 -22.18
N GLU A 509 -7.92 -12.45 -21.33
CA GLU A 509 -7.33 -11.17 -21.69
C GLU A 509 -8.09 -10.44 -22.83
N ARG A 510 -9.37 -10.76 -23.02
CA ARG A 510 -10.26 -10.05 -23.93
C ARG A 510 -10.88 -8.83 -23.23
N HIS A 511 -10.03 -7.87 -22.93
CA HIS A 511 -10.34 -6.74 -22.07
C HIS A 511 -11.46 -5.86 -22.59
N ASP A 512 -11.62 -5.71 -23.91
CA ASP A 512 -12.73 -5.01 -24.55
C ASP A 512 -14.09 -5.62 -24.19
N ARG A 513 -14.21 -6.95 -24.28
CA ARG A 513 -15.42 -7.68 -23.93
C ARG A 513 -15.64 -7.73 -22.43
N ALA A 514 -14.58 -7.94 -21.67
CA ALA A 514 -14.66 -7.90 -20.20
C ALA A 514 -15.22 -6.56 -19.70
N LEU A 515 -14.71 -5.44 -20.24
CA LEU A 515 -15.20 -4.10 -19.90
C LEU A 515 -16.66 -3.88 -20.31
N ALA A 516 -17.07 -4.34 -21.49
CA ALA A 516 -18.46 -4.22 -21.94
C ALA A 516 -19.42 -4.98 -20.99
N TRP A 517 -19.07 -6.19 -20.58
CA TRP A 517 -19.88 -6.98 -19.65
C TRP A 517 -19.88 -6.41 -18.23
N ALA A 518 -18.75 -5.90 -17.72
CA ALA A 518 -18.69 -5.24 -16.42
C ALA A 518 -19.61 -4.00 -16.37
N ARG A 519 -19.63 -3.18 -17.43
CA ARG A 519 -20.54 -2.03 -17.56
C ARG A 519 -22.01 -2.45 -17.58
N LYS A 520 -22.34 -3.53 -18.29
CA LYS A 520 -23.67 -4.11 -18.31
C LYS A 520 -24.10 -4.60 -16.94
N ALA A 521 -23.21 -5.28 -16.21
CA ALA A 521 -23.47 -5.70 -14.85
C ALA A 521 -23.73 -4.50 -13.93
N ARG A 522 -22.89 -3.46 -13.99
CA ARG A 522 -23.08 -2.22 -13.23
C ARG A 522 -24.42 -1.55 -13.51
N GLN A 523 -24.84 -1.50 -14.77
CA GLN A 523 -26.15 -0.96 -15.15
C GLN A 523 -27.30 -1.77 -14.54
N ALA A 524 -27.23 -3.10 -14.58
CA ALA A 524 -28.23 -3.98 -14.01
C ALA A 524 -28.39 -3.81 -12.49
N TYR A 525 -27.27 -3.68 -11.76
CA TYR A 525 -27.30 -3.40 -10.31
C TYR A 525 -27.84 -2.00 -9.99
N ARG A 526 -27.52 -0.97 -10.79
CA ARG A 526 -28.06 0.39 -10.61
C ARG A 526 -29.57 0.45 -10.80
N LEU A 527 -30.14 -0.29 -11.75
CA LEU A 527 -31.58 -0.37 -11.98
C LEU A 527 -32.34 -0.93 -10.78
N ARG A 528 -31.64 -1.68 -9.90
CA ARG A 528 -32.22 -2.20 -8.66
C ARG A 528 -32.12 -1.22 -7.48
N GLY A 529 -31.46 -0.08 -7.62
CA GLY A 529 -31.15 0.83 -6.52
C GLY A 529 -30.00 0.33 -5.61
N ASP A 530 -29.30 -0.73 -5.98
CA ASP A 530 -28.13 -1.22 -5.25
C ASP A 530 -26.94 -0.28 -5.51
N ALA A 531 -26.70 0.62 -4.57
CA ALA A 531 -25.55 1.51 -4.64
C ALA A 531 -24.21 0.76 -4.43
N ALA A 532 -24.23 -0.36 -3.71
CA ALA A 532 -23.07 -1.27 -3.62
C ALA A 532 -23.21 -2.38 -4.66
N VAL A 533 -22.42 -2.27 -5.71
CA VAL A 533 -22.28 -3.28 -6.76
C VAL A 533 -21.53 -4.48 -6.23
N ASP A 534 -21.80 -5.69 -6.74
CA ASP A 534 -20.97 -6.86 -6.48
C ASP A 534 -19.48 -6.52 -6.67
N ILE A 535 -18.64 -6.97 -5.74
CA ILE A 535 -17.21 -6.66 -5.72
C ILE A 535 -16.47 -7.06 -7.00
N LEU A 536 -16.93 -8.10 -7.68
CA LEU A 536 -16.33 -8.55 -8.93
C LEU A 536 -16.53 -7.55 -10.08
N VAL A 537 -17.59 -6.73 -10.04
CA VAL A 537 -17.84 -5.75 -11.11
C VAL A 537 -16.70 -4.72 -11.21
N PRO A 538 -16.33 -3.99 -10.15
CA PRO A 538 -15.18 -3.08 -10.22
C PRO A 538 -13.85 -3.82 -10.45
N ILE A 539 -13.66 -5.05 -9.95
CA ILE A 539 -12.46 -5.83 -10.24
C ILE A 539 -12.31 -6.04 -11.75
N VAL A 540 -13.36 -6.52 -12.40
CA VAL A 540 -13.34 -6.77 -13.85
C VAL A 540 -13.19 -5.46 -14.63
N GLU A 541 -13.89 -4.39 -14.22
CA GLU A 541 -13.81 -3.09 -14.88
C GLU A 541 -12.39 -2.49 -14.79
N ILE A 542 -11.79 -2.45 -13.61
CA ILE A 542 -10.45 -1.91 -13.38
C ILE A 542 -9.40 -2.74 -14.11
N ALA A 543 -9.45 -4.08 -13.97
CA ALA A 543 -8.50 -4.96 -14.64
C ALA A 543 -8.60 -4.88 -16.17
N ALA A 544 -9.82 -4.77 -16.71
CA ALA A 544 -10.03 -4.60 -18.15
C ALA A 544 -9.51 -3.23 -18.65
N LEU A 545 -9.75 -2.14 -17.88
CA LEU A 545 -9.20 -0.82 -18.20
C LEU A 545 -7.67 -0.80 -18.19
N MET A 546 -7.05 -1.46 -17.21
CA MET A 546 -5.59 -1.61 -17.16
C MET A 546 -5.06 -2.40 -18.35
N GLY A 547 -5.72 -3.48 -18.74
CA GLY A 547 -5.35 -4.27 -19.93
C GLY A 547 -5.54 -3.52 -21.26
N LEU A 548 -6.40 -2.49 -21.27
CA LEU A 548 -6.58 -1.57 -22.40
C LEU A 548 -5.69 -0.32 -22.32
N ASP A 549 -4.74 -0.25 -21.37
CA ASP A 549 -3.87 0.88 -21.10
C ASP A 549 -4.61 2.19 -20.74
N GLN A 550 -5.85 2.09 -20.29
CA GLN A 550 -6.64 3.23 -19.80
C GLN A 550 -6.42 3.43 -18.29
N ILE A 551 -5.13 3.58 -17.88
CA ILE A 551 -4.73 3.58 -16.47
C ILE A 551 -5.38 4.73 -15.69
N ASP A 552 -5.54 5.91 -16.28
CA ASP A 552 -6.19 7.04 -15.63
C ASP A 552 -7.66 6.74 -15.30
N ARG A 553 -8.40 6.16 -16.25
CA ARG A 553 -9.78 5.72 -16.02
C ARG A 553 -9.87 4.60 -15.00
N ALA A 554 -8.91 3.66 -15.00
CA ALA A 554 -8.83 2.63 -13.97
C ALA A 554 -8.62 3.26 -12.59
N THR A 555 -7.79 4.31 -12.49
CA THR A 555 -7.56 5.08 -11.24
C THR A 555 -8.85 5.76 -10.76
N GLU A 556 -9.60 6.41 -11.65
CA GLU A 556 -10.87 7.06 -11.31
C GLU A 556 -11.89 6.05 -10.79
N VAL A 557 -12.01 4.89 -11.47
CA VAL A 557 -12.92 3.81 -11.02
C VAL A 557 -12.47 3.27 -9.67
N ALA A 558 -11.18 3.01 -9.48
CA ALA A 558 -10.63 2.51 -8.22
C ALA A 558 -10.86 3.50 -7.07
N ALA A 559 -10.61 4.78 -7.28
CA ALA A 559 -10.83 5.83 -6.27
C ALA A 559 -12.32 5.92 -5.88
N ARG A 560 -13.22 5.91 -6.86
CA ARG A 560 -14.66 5.95 -6.63
C ARG A 560 -15.12 4.72 -5.82
N GLU A 561 -14.73 3.53 -6.21
CA GLU A 561 -15.12 2.29 -5.52
C GLU A 561 -14.53 2.21 -4.11
N THR A 562 -13.28 2.66 -3.94
CA THR A 562 -12.66 2.79 -2.62
C THR A 562 -13.48 3.69 -1.72
N THR A 563 -13.84 4.88 -2.18
CA THR A 563 -14.64 5.83 -1.42
C THR A 563 -15.99 5.23 -1.02
N VAL A 564 -16.70 4.61 -1.97
CA VAL A 564 -18.01 3.96 -1.71
C VAL A 564 -17.89 2.84 -0.68
N ARG A 565 -16.83 2.03 -0.73
CA ARG A 565 -16.67 0.91 0.19
C ARG A 565 -16.19 1.35 1.56
N MET A 566 -15.19 2.23 1.62
CA MET A 566 -14.71 2.78 2.89
C MET A 566 -15.78 3.56 3.64
N SER A 567 -16.67 4.25 2.92
CA SER A 567 -17.77 4.99 3.55
C SER A 567 -18.84 4.10 4.19
N ARG A 568 -18.82 2.79 3.94
CA ARG A 568 -19.82 1.81 4.40
C ARG A 568 -19.21 0.70 5.25
N ASP A 569 -17.88 0.67 5.38
CA ASP A 569 -17.18 -0.42 6.03
C ASP A 569 -16.99 -0.15 7.51
N ASP A 570 -17.79 -0.81 8.31
CA ASP A 570 -17.70 -0.82 9.78
C ASP A 570 -16.82 -1.95 10.35
N ARG A 571 -16.28 -2.83 9.48
CA ARG A 571 -15.54 -4.04 9.88
C ARG A 571 -14.15 -4.16 9.26
N GLY A 572 -13.70 -3.19 8.47
CA GLY A 572 -12.43 -3.23 7.75
C GLY A 572 -12.40 -4.18 6.54
N LEU A 573 -13.55 -4.77 6.15
CA LEU A 573 -13.65 -5.70 5.00
C LEU A 573 -13.61 -4.97 3.68
N GLY A 574 -14.26 -3.82 3.59
CA GLY A 574 -14.23 -2.95 2.41
C GLY A 574 -12.87 -2.35 2.19
N GLN A 575 -12.10 -2.17 3.26
CA GLN A 575 -10.74 -1.67 3.22
C GLN A 575 -9.81 -2.64 2.47
N GLY A 576 -9.87 -3.95 2.77
CA GLY A 576 -9.09 -4.96 2.05
C GLY A 576 -9.39 -4.96 0.54
N THR A 577 -10.65 -4.83 0.16
CA THR A 577 -11.08 -4.77 -1.25
C THR A 577 -10.77 -3.44 -1.93
N ALA A 578 -10.93 -2.32 -1.22
CA ALA A 578 -10.56 -0.99 -1.70
C ALA A 578 -9.06 -0.90 -1.99
N ILE A 579 -8.25 -1.46 -1.11
CA ILE A 579 -6.80 -1.52 -1.25
C ILE A 579 -6.39 -2.39 -2.43
N LEU A 580 -7.12 -3.48 -2.71
CA LEU A 580 -6.90 -4.28 -3.92
C LEU A 580 -7.02 -3.44 -5.19
N PHE A 581 -8.04 -2.59 -5.29
CA PHE A 581 -8.25 -1.73 -6.46
C PHE A 581 -7.11 -0.72 -6.61
N GLN A 582 -6.74 -0.05 -5.54
CA GLN A 582 -5.67 0.95 -5.56
C GLN A 582 -4.30 0.31 -5.75
N GLY A 583 -4.01 -0.79 -5.04
CA GLY A 583 -2.73 -1.49 -5.12
C GLY A 583 -2.43 -1.99 -6.53
N GLY A 584 -3.40 -2.62 -7.19
CA GLY A 584 -3.25 -3.08 -8.57
C GLY A 584 -3.01 -1.93 -9.57
N VAL A 585 -3.69 -0.80 -9.41
CA VAL A 585 -3.48 0.39 -10.26
C VAL A 585 -2.12 1.03 -10.00
N LEU A 586 -1.70 1.15 -8.73
CA LEU A 586 -0.38 1.67 -8.37
C LEU A 586 0.75 0.79 -8.93
N TYR A 587 0.60 -0.55 -8.81
CA TYR A 587 1.50 -1.49 -9.44
C TYR A 587 1.60 -1.24 -10.94
N ARG A 588 0.48 -1.13 -11.66
CA ARG A 588 0.47 -0.92 -13.12
C ARG A 588 1.03 0.46 -13.52
N ARG A 589 0.88 1.48 -12.68
CA ARG A 589 1.55 2.78 -12.86
C ARG A 589 3.06 2.74 -12.57
N GLY A 590 3.56 1.65 -12.03
CA GLY A 590 4.95 1.53 -11.59
C GLY A 590 5.24 2.17 -10.23
N ARG A 591 4.26 2.62 -9.47
CA ARG A 591 4.43 3.11 -8.10
C ARG A 591 4.52 1.94 -7.12
N LEU A 592 5.61 1.16 -7.25
CA LEU A 592 5.74 -0.15 -6.61
C LEU A 592 5.81 -0.07 -5.08
N GLU A 593 6.52 0.92 -4.53
CA GLU A 593 6.57 1.16 -3.07
C GLU A 593 5.19 1.49 -2.50
N ASP A 594 4.42 2.32 -3.19
CA ASP A 594 3.07 2.65 -2.77
C ASP A 594 2.14 1.45 -2.88
N ALA A 595 2.28 0.63 -3.92
CA ALA A 595 1.52 -0.61 -4.08
C ALA A 595 1.82 -1.59 -2.93
N MET A 596 3.08 -1.73 -2.52
CA MET A 596 3.50 -2.52 -1.35
C MET A 596 2.95 -1.95 -0.05
N ARG A 597 3.12 -0.66 0.18
CA ARG A 597 2.68 0.03 1.40
C ARG A 597 1.18 -0.10 1.63
N ILE A 598 0.39 -0.03 0.57
CA ILE A 598 -1.07 -0.15 0.64
C ILE A 598 -1.50 -1.63 0.64
N GLY A 599 -0.89 -2.46 -0.20
CA GLY A 599 -1.31 -3.84 -0.42
C GLY A 599 -1.00 -4.79 0.72
N GLU A 600 0.12 -4.61 1.41
CA GLU A 600 0.57 -5.54 2.45
C GLU A 600 -0.34 -5.58 3.69
N PRO A 601 -0.80 -4.44 4.25
CA PRO A 601 -1.81 -4.45 5.31
C PRO A 601 -3.12 -5.14 4.88
N ALA A 602 -3.56 -4.92 3.63
CA ALA A 602 -4.75 -5.59 3.10
C ALA A 602 -4.55 -7.10 2.97
N PHE A 603 -3.39 -7.52 2.51
CA PHE A 603 -3.05 -8.93 2.40
C PHE A 603 -3.08 -9.63 3.77
N ARG A 604 -2.54 -8.99 4.80
CA ARG A 604 -2.60 -9.51 6.18
C ARG A 604 -4.03 -9.54 6.73
N ALA A 605 -4.87 -8.57 6.38
CA ALA A 605 -6.28 -8.55 6.76
C ALA A 605 -7.07 -9.67 6.08
N LEU A 606 -6.78 -9.98 4.82
CA LEU A 606 -7.38 -11.08 4.07
C LEU A 606 -6.96 -12.46 4.60
N ASP A 607 -5.81 -12.59 5.29
CA ASP A 607 -5.34 -13.86 5.85
C ASP A 607 -6.30 -14.46 6.87
N ARG A 608 -7.05 -13.64 7.56
CA ARG A 608 -7.98 -14.06 8.62
C ARG A 608 -9.42 -14.32 8.15
N ARG A 609 -9.78 -13.97 6.88
CA ARG A 609 -11.20 -13.89 6.45
C ARG A 609 -11.49 -14.47 5.07
N ALA A 610 -10.58 -15.25 4.53
CA ALA A 610 -10.83 -16.34 3.57
C ALA A 610 -11.43 -16.04 2.18
N ASP A 611 -11.21 -14.87 1.55
CA ASP A 611 -11.26 -14.85 0.09
C ASP A 611 -9.90 -15.26 -0.49
N GLN A 612 -9.67 -16.58 -0.64
CA GLN A 612 -8.39 -17.12 -1.09
C GLN A 612 -8.06 -16.69 -2.53
N ILE A 613 -9.08 -16.52 -3.38
CA ILE A 613 -8.89 -16.06 -4.76
C ILE A 613 -8.40 -14.62 -4.77
N LEU A 614 -9.02 -13.77 -3.97
CA LEU A 614 -8.65 -12.38 -3.81
C LEU A 614 -7.24 -12.25 -3.18
N ARG A 615 -6.96 -13.08 -2.18
CA ARG A 615 -5.66 -13.17 -1.53
C ARG A 615 -4.55 -13.55 -2.51
N ALA A 616 -4.77 -14.56 -3.37
CA ALA A 616 -3.82 -14.92 -4.41
C ALA A 616 -3.56 -13.76 -5.40
N ARG A 617 -4.58 -13.00 -5.77
CA ARG A 617 -4.43 -11.82 -6.64
C ARG A 617 -3.69 -10.66 -5.99
N VAL A 618 -3.89 -10.44 -4.69
CA VAL A 618 -3.10 -9.43 -3.95
C VAL A 618 -1.64 -9.87 -3.89
N ALA A 619 -1.39 -11.13 -3.54
CA ALA A 619 -0.04 -11.69 -3.49
C ALA A 619 0.68 -11.56 -4.84
N HIS A 620 -0.03 -11.75 -5.95
CA HIS A 620 0.50 -11.60 -7.31
C HIS A 620 1.10 -10.20 -7.55
N TYR A 621 0.36 -9.10 -7.35
CA TYR A 621 0.92 -7.77 -7.60
C TYR A 621 1.95 -7.36 -6.54
N LEU A 622 1.84 -7.86 -5.29
CA LEU A 622 2.86 -7.65 -4.25
C LEU A 622 4.17 -8.34 -4.60
N ALA A 623 4.11 -9.59 -5.05
CA ALA A 623 5.29 -10.32 -5.50
C ALA A 623 6.01 -9.58 -6.62
N ARG A 624 5.30 -9.17 -7.66
CA ARG A 624 5.87 -8.42 -8.78
C ARG A 624 6.39 -7.04 -8.38
N SER A 625 5.72 -6.35 -7.45
CA SER A 625 6.22 -5.09 -6.91
C SER A 625 7.52 -5.29 -6.13
N ALA A 626 7.59 -6.33 -5.30
CA ALA A 626 8.78 -6.68 -4.54
C ALA A 626 9.95 -7.06 -5.45
N ILE A 627 9.71 -7.80 -6.54
CA ILE A 627 10.73 -8.10 -7.57
C ILE A 627 11.26 -6.80 -8.17
N GLY A 628 10.39 -5.89 -8.60
CA GLY A 628 10.79 -4.60 -9.19
C GLY A 628 11.56 -3.68 -8.25
N LEU A 629 11.36 -3.83 -6.93
CA LEU A 629 12.08 -3.12 -5.88
C LEU A 629 13.37 -3.85 -5.43
N GLY A 630 13.62 -5.08 -5.89
CA GLY A 630 14.75 -5.91 -5.47
C GLY A 630 14.60 -6.54 -4.09
N GLN A 631 13.37 -6.67 -3.57
CA GLN A 631 13.04 -7.25 -2.27
C GLN A 631 12.70 -8.73 -2.43
N PHE A 632 13.69 -9.55 -2.78
CA PHE A 632 13.48 -10.93 -3.21
C PHE A 632 12.92 -11.86 -2.13
N GLU A 633 13.36 -11.72 -0.88
CA GLU A 633 12.80 -12.50 0.25
C GLU A 633 11.29 -12.27 0.40
N ARG A 634 10.85 -11.01 0.28
CA ARG A 634 9.41 -10.67 0.34
C ARG A 634 8.66 -11.18 -0.89
N ALA A 635 9.27 -11.11 -2.06
CA ALA A 635 8.67 -11.65 -3.29
C ALA A 635 8.43 -13.16 -3.16
N GLU A 636 9.42 -13.90 -2.65
CA GLU A 636 9.32 -15.35 -2.43
C GLU A 636 8.21 -15.73 -1.47
N GLU A 637 8.04 -14.97 -0.37
CA GLU A 637 6.95 -15.17 0.57
C GLU A 637 5.57 -15.07 -0.12
N PHE A 638 5.35 -13.99 -0.89
CA PHE A 638 4.08 -13.80 -1.59
C PHE A 638 3.84 -14.85 -2.69
N ILE A 639 4.87 -15.23 -3.43
CA ILE A 639 4.81 -16.28 -4.46
C ILE A 639 4.46 -17.63 -3.82
N ARG A 640 5.09 -17.99 -2.70
CA ARG A 640 4.81 -19.23 -1.99
C ARG A 640 3.36 -19.31 -1.52
N ILE A 641 2.82 -18.20 -1.01
CA ILE A 641 1.41 -18.15 -0.57
C ILE A 641 0.46 -18.24 -1.78
N ALA A 642 0.70 -17.48 -2.84
CA ALA A 642 -0.11 -17.53 -4.06
C ALA A 642 -0.06 -18.92 -4.72
N GLY A 643 1.12 -19.54 -4.77
CA GLY A 643 1.32 -20.89 -5.28
C GLY A 643 0.62 -21.95 -4.45
N GLY A 644 0.63 -21.83 -3.11
CA GLY A 644 -0.10 -22.70 -2.21
C GLY A 644 -1.61 -22.67 -2.46
N ILE A 645 -2.18 -21.47 -2.64
CA ILE A 645 -3.60 -21.29 -2.98
C ILE A 645 -3.89 -21.88 -4.37
N ALA A 646 -3.03 -21.62 -5.35
CA ALA A 646 -3.20 -22.10 -6.72
C ALA A 646 -3.04 -23.62 -6.87
N ALA A 647 -2.41 -24.28 -5.91
CA ALA A 647 -2.26 -25.73 -5.86
C ALA A 647 -3.55 -26.46 -5.41
N GLU A 648 -4.52 -25.74 -4.82
CA GLU A 648 -5.78 -26.33 -4.37
C GLU A 648 -6.56 -26.95 -5.55
N PRO A 649 -7.09 -28.19 -5.37
CA PRO A 649 -7.85 -28.87 -6.40
C PRO A 649 -9.08 -28.05 -6.84
N GLY A 650 -9.18 -27.74 -8.14
CA GLY A 650 -10.29 -26.99 -8.71
C GLY A 650 -10.08 -25.47 -8.81
N LEU A 651 -8.92 -24.94 -8.39
CA LEU A 651 -8.50 -23.55 -8.66
C LEU A 651 -7.52 -23.48 -9.85
N GLY A 652 -7.68 -24.34 -10.83
CA GLY A 652 -6.79 -24.46 -12.00
C GLY A 652 -6.56 -23.15 -12.76
N VAL A 653 -7.51 -22.21 -12.65
CA VAL A 653 -7.39 -20.88 -13.28
C VAL A 653 -6.31 -19.99 -12.64
N LEU A 654 -5.92 -20.25 -11.38
CA LEU A 654 -4.88 -19.47 -10.68
C LEU A 654 -3.47 -20.03 -10.92
N ARG A 655 -3.35 -21.30 -11.28
CA ARG A 655 -2.07 -21.97 -11.44
C ARG A 655 -1.14 -21.31 -12.45
N PRO A 656 -1.58 -20.93 -13.69
CA PRO A 656 -0.72 -20.24 -14.62
C PRO A 656 -0.18 -18.91 -14.11
N MET A 657 -0.96 -18.17 -13.31
CA MET A 657 -0.54 -16.92 -12.70
C MET A 657 0.58 -17.16 -11.67
N GLY A 658 0.44 -18.18 -10.83
CA GLY A 658 1.46 -18.53 -9.84
C GLY A 658 2.78 -18.98 -10.48
N GLU A 659 2.70 -19.85 -11.52
CA GLU A 659 3.88 -20.29 -12.28
C GLU A 659 4.57 -19.12 -12.99
N MET A 660 3.80 -18.16 -13.47
CA MET A 660 4.32 -16.96 -14.12
C MET A 660 5.07 -16.04 -13.14
N ASP A 661 4.53 -15.85 -11.92
CA ASP A 661 5.19 -15.03 -10.89
C ASP A 661 6.49 -15.70 -10.44
N PHE A 662 6.50 -17.02 -10.32
CA PHE A 662 7.69 -17.77 -9.99
C PHE A 662 8.73 -17.68 -11.14
N ALA A 663 8.29 -17.74 -12.38
CA ALA A 663 9.18 -17.58 -13.54
C ALA A 663 9.86 -16.20 -13.55
N LEU A 664 9.10 -15.13 -13.32
CA LEU A 664 9.63 -13.77 -13.24
C LEU A 664 10.59 -13.59 -12.05
N PHE A 665 10.31 -14.25 -10.93
CA PHE A 665 11.18 -14.25 -9.77
C PHE A 665 12.52 -14.95 -10.06
N CYS A 666 12.48 -16.15 -10.66
CA CYS A 666 13.69 -16.87 -11.09
C CYS A 666 14.50 -16.08 -12.14
N GLU A 667 13.81 -15.43 -13.09
CA GLU A 667 14.47 -14.56 -14.07
C GLU A 667 15.16 -13.38 -13.36
N ALA A 668 14.49 -12.75 -12.40
CA ALA A 668 15.04 -11.65 -11.64
C ALA A 668 16.24 -12.05 -10.77
N ARG A 669 16.35 -13.33 -10.40
CA ARG A 669 17.52 -13.89 -9.71
C ARG A 669 18.60 -14.42 -10.65
N GLY A 670 18.39 -14.37 -11.96
CA GLY A 670 19.32 -14.92 -12.95
C GLY A 670 19.22 -16.45 -13.15
N GLU A 671 18.24 -17.10 -12.53
CA GLU A 671 17.96 -18.54 -12.63
C GLU A 671 17.19 -18.86 -13.94
N ARG A 672 17.81 -18.55 -15.07
CA ARG A 672 17.15 -18.53 -16.39
C ARG A 672 16.53 -19.87 -16.80
N LYS A 673 17.19 -20.98 -16.49
CA LYS A 673 16.67 -22.32 -16.82
C LYS A 673 15.37 -22.62 -16.10
N GLU A 674 15.32 -22.38 -14.78
CA GLU A 674 14.11 -22.55 -13.97
C GLU A 674 13.00 -21.59 -14.44
N ALA A 675 13.35 -20.32 -14.71
CA ALA A 675 12.42 -19.35 -15.25
C ALA A 675 11.76 -19.83 -16.56
N ALA A 676 12.54 -20.39 -17.48
CA ALA A 676 12.03 -20.95 -18.73
C ALA A 676 11.14 -22.18 -18.51
N ASP A 677 11.51 -23.07 -17.57
CA ASP A 677 10.70 -24.25 -17.23
C ASP A 677 9.36 -23.86 -16.64
N ARG A 678 9.34 -22.91 -15.71
CA ARG A 678 8.11 -22.38 -15.10
C ARG A 678 7.22 -21.65 -16.10
N SER A 679 7.79 -20.83 -16.97
CA SER A 679 7.04 -20.16 -18.03
C SER A 679 6.38 -21.17 -18.98
N ARG A 680 7.05 -22.29 -19.32
CA ARG A 680 6.46 -23.38 -20.11
C ARG A 680 5.30 -24.05 -19.37
N GLN A 681 5.43 -24.27 -18.06
CA GLN A 681 4.35 -24.80 -17.24
C GLN A 681 3.14 -23.86 -17.23
N ALA A 682 3.35 -22.55 -17.12
CA ALA A 682 2.29 -21.55 -17.14
C ALA A 682 1.45 -21.61 -18.44
N VAL A 683 2.05 -21.96 -19.59
CA VAL A 683 1.35 -22.02 -20.89
C VAL A 683 0.89 -23.41 -21.27
N SER A 684 1.21 -24.45 -20.49
CA SER A 684 0.86 -25.84 -20.80
C SER A 684 -0.60 -26.21 -20.46
N GLY A 685 -1.31 -25.35 -19.71
CA GLY A 685 -2.68 -25.59 -19.28
C GLY A 685 -3.73 -25.30 -20.37
N ALA A 686 -5.00 -25.55 -20.02
CA ALA A 686 -6.14 -25.25 -20.87
C ALA A 686 -6.33 -23.73 -21.08
N TRP A 687 -5.86 -22.93 -20.15
CA TRP A 687 -5.87 -21.47 -20.23
C TRP A 687 -4.51 -20.95 -20.70
N ARG A 688 -4.52 -20.19 -21.80
CA ARG A 688 -3.31 -19.64 -22.42
C ARG A 688 -3.34 -18.13 -22.33
N SER A 689 -2.70 -17.56 -21.32
CA SER A 689 -2.47 -16.12 -21.25
C SER A 689 -1.53 -15.67 -22.39
N PRO A 690 -1.92 -14.70 -23.22
CA PRO A 690 -1.02 -14.08 -24.20
C PRO A 690 0.27 -13.53 -23.58
N LEU A 691 0.22 -12.93 -22.41
CA LEU A 691 1.40 -12.43 -21.71
C LEU A 691 2.32 -13.56 -21.26
N ALA A 692 1.78 -14.65 -20.70
CA ALA A 692 2.56 -15.83 -20.36
C ALA A 692 3.22 -16.49 -21.59
N GLN A 693 2.55 -16.46 -22.74
CA GLN A 693 3.14 -16.95 -24.01
C GLN A 693 4.32 -16.07 -24.45
N VAL A 694 4.24 -14.75 -24.25
CA VAL A 694 5.34 -13.82 -24.54
C VAL A 694 6.54 -14.10 -23.64
N ASP A 695 6.33 -14.32 -22.34
CA ASP A 695 7.41 -14.60 -21.41
C ASP A 695 8.04 -15.98 -21.66
N ALA A 696 7.22 -17.00 -21.91
CA ALA A 696 7.72 -18.32 -22.29
C ALA A 696 8.55 -18.28 -23.58
N TRP A 697 8.11 -17.51 -24.57
CA TRP A 697 8.88 -17.26 -25.79
C TRP A 697 10.16 -16.45 -25.50
N ALA A 698 10.12 -15.42 -24.66
CA ALA A 698 11.28 -14.57 -24.37
C ALA A 698 12.41 -15.33 -23.66
N LEU A 699 12.05 -16.29 -22.81
CA LEU A 699 12.98 -17.14 -22.07
C LEU A 699 13.41 -18.40 -22.81
N ASP A 700 12.78 -18.72 -23.98
CA ASP A 700 13.12 -19.88 -24.78
C ASP A 700 14.41 -19.64 -25.61
N ASP A 701 15.37 -20.55 -25.52
CA ASP A 701 16.63 -20.44 -26.25
C ASP A 701 16.48 -20.71 -27.76
N ARG A 702 15.37 -21.33 -28.19
CA ARG A 702 15.09 -21.63 -29.62
C ARG A 702 14.79 -20.35 -30.39
N ASP A 703 15.16 -20.29 -31.64
CA ASP A 703 14.88 -19.16 -32.52
C ASP A 703 13.46 -19.20 -33.09
N LEU A 704 12.50 -18.91 -32.23
CA LEU A 704 11.08 -18.86 -32.57
C LEU A 704 10.64 -17.42 -32.81
N PRO A 705 9.71 -17.16 -33.76
CA PRO A 705 9.13 -15.84 -33.92
C PRO A 705 8.29 -15.46 -32.69
N PRO A 706 8.14 -14.15 -32.37
CA PRO A 706 7.32 -13.69 -31.25
C PRO A 706 5.84 -14.13 -31.43
N PRO A 707 5.16 -14.48 -30.35
CA PRO A 707 3.76 -14.86 -30.41
C PRO A 707 2.90 -13.70 -30.90
N ARG A 708 1.88 -14.01 -31.70
CA ARG A 708 0.90 -12.98 -32.14
C ARG A 708 -0.01 -12.61 -31.02
N VAL A 709 0.09 -11.37 -30.53
CA VAL A 709 -0.75 -10.81 -29.47
C VAL A 709 -1.73 -9.80 -30.05
N GLY A 710 -2.98 -9.86 -29.57
CA GLY A 710 -4.11 -9.17 -30.21
C GLY A 710 -4.35 -7.72 -29.79
N PHE A 711 -3.88 -7.29 -28.62
CA PHE A 711 -4.22 -5.99 -28.02
C PHE A 711 -3.00 -5.16 -27.60
N GLY A 712 -3.20 -3.86 -27.39
CA GLY A 712 -2.16 -2.85 -27.28
C GLY A 712 -1.13 -3.09 -26.20
N ALA A 713 -1.57 -3.30 -24.94
CA ALA A 713 -0.66 -3.54 -23.81
C ALA A 713 0.21 -4.79 -24.01
N ALA A 714 -0.37 -5.87 -24.55
CA ALA A 714 0.36 -7.09 -24.83
C ALA A 714 1.37 -6.90 -25.98
N LYS A 715 1.05 -6.06 -26.98
CA LYS A 715 2.00 -5.70 -28.04
C LYS A 715 3.18 -4.92 -27.48
N ALA A 716 2.94 -3.96 -26.59
CA ALA A 716 4.00 -3.21 -25.93
C ALA A 716 4.88 -4.12 -25.07
N TYR A 717 4.27 -5.04 -24.34
CA TYR A 717 4.98 -6.03 -23.54
C TYR A 717 5.81 -6.97 -24.42
N ALA A 718 5.25 -7.47 -25.52
CA ALA A 718 5.98 -8.29 -26.48
C ALA A 718 7.16 -7.54 -27.11
N ALA A 719 7.01 -6.24 -27.42
CA ALA A 719 8.10 -5.40 -27.89
C ALA A 719 9.21 -5.24 -26.84
N LEU A 720 8.85 -4.98 -25.57
CA LEU A 720 9.82 -4.90 -24.48
C LEU A 720 10.60 -6.22 -24.30
N ARG A 721 9.89 -7.33 -24.23
CA ARG A 721 10.52 -8.66 -24.10
C ARG A 721 11.36 -9.03 -25.33
N SER A 722 10.94 -8.56 -26.52
CA SER A 722 11.74 -8.71 -27.76
C SER A 722 13.05 -7.91 -27.68
N ALA A 723 13.00 -6.70 -27.14
CA ALA A 723 14.20 -5.88 -26.95
C ALA A 723 15.19 -6.55 -25.98
N GLU A 724 14.70 -7.03 -24.83
CA GLU A 724 15.52 -7.71 -23.82
C GLU A 724 16.16 -8.99 -24.38
N ARG A 725 15.38 -9.80 -25.07
CA ARG A 725 15.88 -11.02 -25.74
C ARG A 725 16.90 -10.70 -26.83
N ALA A 726 16.66 -9.66 -27.63
CA ALA A 726 17.58 -9.24 -28.68
C ALA A 726 18.93 -8.75 -28.14
N LEU A 727 18.90 -8.04 -26.99
CA LEU A 727 20.12 -7.65 -26.26
C LEU A 727 20.96 -8.86 -25.85
N GLU A 728 20.31 -9.89 -25.32
CA GLU A 728 20.99 -11.12 -24.90
C GLU A 728 21.61 -11.88 -26.06
N ARG A 729 20.96 -11.86 -27.23
CA ARG A 729 21.45 -12.49 -28.47
C ARG A 729 22.42 -11.61 -29.25
N GLY A 730 22.68 -10.39 -28.82
CA GLY A 730 23.55 -9.45 -29.50
C GLY A 730 22.94 -8.78 -30.74
N ASN A 731 21.64 -8.93 -30.99
CA ASN A 731 20.93 -8.30 -32.10
C ASN A 731 20.56 -6.84 -31.77
N LEU A 732 21.57 -5.97 -31.69
CA LEU A 732 21.46 -4.63 -31.12
C LEU A 732 20.49 -3.72 -31.88
N ALA A 733 20.46 -3.75 -33.21
CA ALA A 733 19.54 -2.93 -34.01
C ALA A 733 18.07 -3.34 -33.78
N GLN A 734 17.79 -4.64 -33.66
CA GLN A 734 16.46 -5.14 -33.31
C GLN A 734 16.09 -4.75 -31.87
N ALA A 735 17.05 -4.80 -30.98
CA ALA A 735 16.83 -4.39 -29.58
C ALA A 735 16.44 -2.92 -29.46
N ASP A 736 17.16 -2.02 -30.16
CA ASP A 736 16.87 -0.59 -30.16
C ASP A 736 15.48 -0.29 -30.73
N ALA A 737 15.15 -0.84 -31.91
CA ALA A 737 13.84 -0.63 -32.55
C ALA A 737 12.68 -1.15 -31.69
N ALA A 738 12.83 -2.33 -31.10
CA ALA A 738 11.82 -2.92 -30.24
C ALA A 738 11.66 -2.13 -28.93
N ALA A 739 12.75 -1.67 -28.33
CA ALA A 739 12.75 -0.84 -27.13
C ALA A 739 12.11 0.53 -27.38
N GLU A 740 12.39 1.15 -28.53
CA GLU A 740 11.75 2.43 -28.92
C GLU A 740 10.24 2.30 -29.08
N CYS A 741 9.78 1.21 -29.71
CA CYS A 741 8.35 0.93 -29.82
C CYS A 741 7.68 0.78 -28.44
N ALA A 742 8.31 0.01 -27.54
CA ALA A 742 7.84 -0.18 -26.16
C ALA A 742 7.84 1.12 -25.37
N GLU A 743 8.92 1.89 -25.44
CA GLU A 743 9.07 3.20 -24.78
C GLU A 743 7.97 4.17 -25.19
N GLY A 744 7.69 4.30 -26.49
CA GLY A 744 6.65 5.17 -27.01
C GLY A 744 5.26 4.80 -26.49
N TRP A 745 4.99 3.51 -26.35
CA TRP A 745 3.74 3.02 -25.80
C TRP A 745 3.60 3.28 -24.31
N TYR A 746 4.58 2.85 -23.50
CA TYR A 746 4.51 2.98 -22.04
C TYR A 746 4.54 4.42 -21.53
N ARG A 747 5.20 5.33 -22.30
CA ARG A 747 5.14 6.77 -22.02
C ARG A 747 3.72 7.31 -22.14
N ARG A 748 2.96 6.90 -23.18
CA ARG A 748 1.56 7.30 -23.35
C ARG A 748 0.63 6.65 -22.32
N ALA A 749 0.90 5.41 -21.94
CA ALA A 749 0.11 4.67 -20.98
C ALA A 749 0.36 5.11 -19.52
N GLY A 750 1.48 5.80 -19.24
CA GLY A 750 1.86 6.19 -17.87
C GLY A 750 2.35 5.01 -17.01
N ALA A 751 2.83 3.91 -17.63
CA ALA A 751 3.38 2.73 -16.96
C ALA A 751 4.89 2.93 -16.71
N LEU A 752 5.23 3.52 -15.55
CA LEU A 752 6.57 4.06 -15.28
C LEU A 752 7.65 2.98 -15.14
N TYR A 753 7.32 1.82 -14.58
CA TYR A 753 8.29 0.74 -14.41
C TYR A 753 8.70 0.11 -15.75
N GLU A 754 7.74 -0.22 -16.58
CA GLU A 754 7.99 -0.77 -17.94
C GLU A 754 8.65 0.28 -18.84
N LEU A 755 8.30 1.57 -18.66
CA LEU A 755 8.97 2.68 -19.35
C LEU A 755 10.47 2.72 -19.01
N ALA A 756 10.81 2.63 -17.72
CA ALA A 756 12.21 2.61 -17.26
C ALA A 756 12.96 1.39 -17.82
N ARG A 757 12.32 0.20 -17.88
CA ARG A 757 12.89 -1.01 -18.50
C ARG A 757 13.17 -0.80 -20.00
N ALA A 758 12.23 -0.22 -20.73
CA ALA A 758 12.38 0.06 -22.16
C ALA A 758 13.51 1.07 -22.42
N GLN A 759 13.62 2.13 -21.61
CA GLN A 759 14.71 3.10 -21.70
C GLN A 759 16.06 2.47 -21.38
N LEU A 760 16.13 1.57 -20.38
CA LEU A 760 17.32 0.81 -20.06
C LEU A 760 17.76 -0.07 -21.22
N ALA A 761 16.82 -0.82 -21.81
CA ALA A 761 17.11 -1.70 -22.96
C ALA A 761 17.59 -0.89 -24.18
N ARG A 762 16.94 0.24 -24.46
CA ARG A 762 17.35 1.15 -25.54
C ARG A 762 18.73 1.75 -25.30
N GLY A 763 18.97 2.21 -24.05
CA GLY A 763 20.27 2.77 -23.68
C GLY A 763 21.41 1.76 -23.79
N GLU A 764 21.21 0.51 -23.35
CA GLU A 764 22.18 -0.57 -23.50
C GLU A 764 22.45 -0.91 -24.99
N ALA A 765 21.38 -1.02 -25.80
CA ALA A 765 21.52 -1.29 -27.23
C ALA A 765 22.39 -0.21 -27.91
N ARG A 766 22.09 1.06 -27.68
CA ARG A 766 22.81 2.19 -28.26
C ARG A 766 24.22 2.35 -27.72
N ALA A 767 24.46 2.04 -26.44
CA ALA A 767 25.80 1.99 -25.88
C ALA A 767 26.69 1.01 -26.63
N ARG A 768 26.14 -0.18 -26.92
CA ARG A 768 26.85 -1.24 -27.63
C ARG A 768 26.92 -1.01 -29.13
N LEU A 769 26.05 -0.18 -29.70
CA LEU A 769 26.12 0.32 -31.11
C LEU A 769 27.08 1.52 -31.30
N ASP A 770 27.79 1.92 -30.24
CA ASP A 770 28.70 3.06 -30.23
C ASP A 770 28.00 4.42 -30.49
N GLN A 771 26.82 4.58 -29.91
CA GLN A 771 25.98 5.80 -29.95
C GLN A 771 25.87 6.42 -28.53
N PRO A 772 26.96 6.97 -27.96
CA PRO A 772 27.01 7.35 -26.52
C PRO A 772 26.03 8.46 -26.16
N GLY A 773 25.79 9.45 -27.04
CA GLY A 773 24.91 10.58 -26.76
C GLY A 773 23.45 10.15 -26.61
N GLU A 774 22.96 9.30 -27.50
CA GLU A 774 21.60 8.79 -27.46
C GLU A 774 21.40 7.76 -26.35
N SER A 775 22.41 6.91 -26.09
CA SER A 775 22.47 6.02 -24.95
C SER A 775 22.38 6.79 -23.64
N GLY A 776 23.20 7.85 -23.46
CA GLY A 776 23.22 8.68 -22.26
C GLY A 776 21.85 9.30 -21.96
N SER A 777 21.14 9.77 -23.00
CA SER A 777 19.78 10.32 -22.84
C SER A 777 18.79 9.28 -22.37
N ALA A 778 18.78 8.08 -22.95
CA ALA A 778 17.88 6.98 -22.56
C ALA A 778 18.17 6.52 -21.12
N ILE A 779 19.45 6.34 -20.78
CA ILE A 779 19.86 5.93 -19.43
C ILE A 779 19.54 7.00 -18.38
N ALA A 780 19.70 8.28 -18.69
CA ALA A 780 19.32 9.37 -17.78
C ALA A 780 17.80 9.33 -17.47
N GLY A 781 16.96 9.05 -18.47
CA GLY A 781 15.53 8.84 -18.29
C GLY A 781 15.24 7.66 -17.34
N CYS A 782 15.89 6.52 -17.56
CA CYS A 782 15.78 5.34 -16.70
C CYS A 782 16.20 5.66 -15.26
N VAL A 783 17.35 6.30 -15.04
CA VAL A 783 17.87 6.67 -13.71
C VAL A 783 16.87 7.58 -12.99
N SER A 784 16.37 8.62 -13.66
CA SER A 784 15.40 9.54 -13.07
C SER A 784 14.12 8.83 -12.59
N LEU A 785 13.60 7.89 -13.39
CA LEU A 785 12.42 7.10 -13.01
C LEU A 785 12.75 6.13 -11.88
N ALA A 786 13.91 5.46 -11.93
CA ALA A 786 14.30 4.47 -10.96
C ALA A 786 14.60 5.09 -9.58
N GLU A 787 15.27 6.23 -9.52
CA GLU A 787 15.51 6.95 -8.27
C GLU A 787 14.22 7.48 -7.65
N LYS A 788 13.33 8.05 -8.46
CA LYS A 788 12.06 8.60 -7.97
C LYS A 788 11.11 7.54 -7.42
N ASN A 789 11.15 6.32 -7.95
CA ASN A 789 10.17 5.27 -7.64
C ASN A 789 10.78 4.02 -6.95
N GLY A 790 12.06 4.08 -6.57
CA GLY A 790 12.73 3.01 -5.82
C GLY A 790 13.06 1.74 -6.63
N TYR A 791 13.17 1.79 -7.97
CA TYR A 791 13.46 0.61 -8.79
C TYR A 791 14.94 0.21 -8.70
N LEU A 792 15.35 -0.29 -7.55
CA LEU A 792 16.75 -0.58 -7.26
C LEU A 792 17.43 -1.46 -8.32
N PRO A 793 16.87 -2.58 -8.79
CA PRO A 793 17.53 -3.40 -9.82
C PRO A 793 17.76 -2.65 -11.14
N LEU A 794 16.83 -1.80 -11.58
CA LEU A 794 16.98 -1.02 -12.80
C LEU A 794 18.02 0.08 -12.64
N LEU A 795 18.08 0.70 -11.47
CA LEU A 795 19.08 1.72 -11.14
C LEU A 795 20.50 1.14 -11.18
N LEU A 796 20.70 -0.03 -10.58
CA LEU A 796 21.99 -0.73 -10.65
C LEU A 796 22.37 -1.06 -12.09
N CYS A 797 21.43 -1.58 -12.87
CA CYS A 797 21.65 -1.84 -14.29
C CYS A 797 22.02 -0.58 -15.09
N ALA A 798 21.41 0.55 -14.78
CA ALA A 798 21.70 1.82 -15.44
C ALA A 798 23.13 2.31 -15.11
N HIS A 799 23.57 2.15 -13.85
CA HIS A 799 24.96 2.42 -13.44
C HIS A 799 25.95 1.54 -14.20
N LEU A 800 25.65 0.25 -14.43
CA LEU A 800 26.50 -0.62 -15.23
C LEU A 800 26.64 -0.15 -16.68
N VAL A 801 25.57 0.32 -17.32
CA VAL A 801 25.63 0.87 -18.68
C VAL A 801 26.43 2.17 -18.72
N ARG A 802 26.31 3.03 -17.69
CA ARG A 802 27.15 4.23 -17.57
C ARG A 802 28.61 3.90 -17.38
N ALA A 803 28.93 2.92 -16.53
CA ALA A 803 30.29 2.43 -16.35
C ALA A 803 30.89 1.94 -17.67
N PHE A 804 30.13 1.18 -18.45
CA PHE A 804 30.53 0.72 -19.79
C PHE A 804 30.77 1.90 -20.74
N LEU A 805 29.92 2.91 -20.76
CA LEU A 805 30.12 4.11 -21.60
C LEU A 805 31.38 4.89 -21.19
N ALA A 806 31.61 5.05 -19.88
CA ALA A 806 32.77 5.71 -19.35
C ALA A 806 34.06 4.96 -19.72
N GLU A 807 34.07 3.62 -19.58
CA GLU A 807 35.21 2.79 -19.98
C GLU A 807 35.48 2.91 -21.47
N ARG A 808 34.47 2.87 -22.33
CA ARG A 808 34.63 3.07 -23.78
C ARG A 808 35.15 4.46 -24.13
N ALA A 809 34.79 5.46 -23.38
CA ALA A 809 35.30 6.83 -23.56
C ALA A 809 36.73 7.01 -23.03
N GLY A 810 37.29 6.02 -22.32
CA GLY A 810 38.60 6.12 -21.67
C GLY A 810 38.55 6.86 -20.33
N ASP A 811 37.36 7.02 -19.74
CA ASP A 811 37.14 7.64 -18.42
C ASP A 811 37.10 6.55 -17.35
N LEU A 812 38.26 6.08 -16.91
CA LEU A 812 38.36 5.05 -15.86
C LEU A 812 37.87 5.54 -14.50
N GLU A 813 38.02 6.81 -14.19
CA GLU A 813 37.55 7.39 -12.94
C GLU A 813 36.04 7.44 -12.92
N GLY A 814 35.42 7.86 -14.01
CA GLY A 814 33.97 7.80 -14.19
C GLY A 814 33.44 6.36 -14.16
N CYS A 815 34.12 5.42 -14.79
CA CYS A 815 33.76 4.00 -14.73
C CYS A 815 33.82 3.48 -13.29
N ALA A 816 34.87 3.76 -12.55
CA ALA A 816 35.01 3.36 -11.15
C ALA A 816 33.94 4.01 -10.28
N ALA A 817 33.64 5.29 -10.47
CA ALA A 817 32.61 6.02 -9.72
C ALA A 817 31.21 5.41 -9.93
N GLU A 818 30.86 5.04 -11.15
CA GLU A 818 29.57 4.41 -11.47
C GLU A 818 29.48 2.97 -10.89
N LEU A 819 30.55 2.17 -10.97
CA LEU A 819 30.59 0.86 -10.32
C LEU A 819 30.55 0.94 -8.79
N GLU A 820 31.25 1.90 -8.19
CA GLU A 820 31.19 2.15 -6.75
C GLU A 820 29.78 2.59 -6.31
N SER A 821 29.12 3.41 -7.11
CA SER A 821 27.74 3.83 -6.86
C SER A 821 26.78 2.63 -6.92
N ALA A 822 26.96 1.73 -7.89
CA ALA A 822 26.19 0.49 -7.98
C ALA A 822 26.45 -0.40 -6.75
N TRP A 823 27.70 -0.57 -6.36
CA TRP A 823 28.08 -1.38 -5.19
C TRP A 823 27.52 -0.84 -3.87
N LYS A 824 27.63 0.45 -3.63
CA LYS A 824 27.10 1.09 -2.40
C LYS A 824 25.60 0.98 -2.28
N ARG A 825 24.88 1.03 -3.41
CA ARG A 825 23.42 0.93 -3.45
C ARG A 825 22.92 -0.53 -3.42
N ALA A 826 23.70 -1.48 -3.90
CA ALA A 826 23.34 -2.90 -3.88
C ALA A 826 23.20 -3.40 -2.44
N THR A 827 22.10 -4.10 -2.16
CA THR A 827 21.78 -4.68 -0.84
C THR A 827 21.42 -6.16 -0.97
N GLY A 828 21.69 -6.95 0.07
CA GLY A 828 21.31 -8.35 0.10
C GLY A 828 21.80 -9.13 -1.11
N GLU A 829 20.91 -9.83 -1.77
CA GLU A 829 21.19 -10.65 -2.97
C GLU A 829 21.67 -9.83 -4.18
N LEU A 830 21.49 -8.50 -4.18
CA LEU A 830 21.99 -7.62 -5.25
C LEU A 830 23.51 -7.36 -5.19
N ARG A 831 24.20 -7.81 -4.16
CA ARG A 831 25.66 -7.85 -4.05
C ARG A 831 26.16 -9.19 -4.54
N ASP A 832 26.48 -9.29 -5.82
CA ASP A 832 26.94 -10.52 -6.42
C ASP A 832 28.45 -10.56 -6.73
N GLU A 833 28.93 -11.75 -7.05
CA GLU A 833 30.35 -11.98 -7.37
C GLU A 833 30.79 -11.29 -8.67
N ALA A 834 29.87 -11.16 -9.65
CA ALA A 834 30.21 -10.50 -10.92
C ALA A 834 30.39 -8.99 -10.72
N LEU A 835 29.54 -8.36 -9.88
CA LEU A 835 29.70 -6.95 -9.53
C LEU A 835 30.97 -6.74 -8.71
N LEU A 836 31.29 -7.64 -7.80
CA LEU A 836 32.57 -7.62 -7.06
C LEU A 836 33.76 -7.69 -8.00
N ARG A 837 33.75 -8.60 -8.99
CA ARG A 837 34.81 -8.71 -9.99
C ARG A 837 34.94 -7.43 -10.82
N ALA A 838 33.81 -6.86 -11.27
CA ALA A 838 33.83 -5.61 -12.04
C ALA A 838 34.43 -4.45 -11.23
N CYS A 839 34.05 -4.31 -9.96
CA CYS A 839 34.62 -3.31 -9.05
C CYS A 839 36.11 -3.54 -8.81
N SER A 840 36.52 -4.78 -8.54
CA SER A 840 37.95 -5.12 -8.35
C SER A 840 38.76 -4.85 -9.61
N ARG A 841 38.20 -5.16 -10.79
CA ARG A 841 38.86 -4.85 -12.08
C ARG A 841 39.08 -3.34 -12.25
N ALA A 842 38.09 -2.52 -11.85
CA ALA A 842 38.21 -1.06 -11.92
C ALA A 842 39.10 -0.46 -10.80
N GLY A 843 39.70 -1.28 -9.93
CA GLY A 843 40.59 -0.81 -8.86
C GLY A 843 39.85 -0.30 -7.63
N ILE A 844 38.56 -0.59 -7.46
CA ILE A 844 37.81 -0.15 -6.28
C ILE A 844 38.14 -1.06 -5.10
N PRO A 845 38.63 -0.52 -3.95
CA PRO A 845 38.96 -1.32 -2.77
C PRO A 845 37.69 -1.76 -2.05
N ILE A 846 37.26 -3.00 -2.31
CA ILE A 846 36.13 -3.61 -1.65
C ILE A 846 36.61 -4.72 -0.73
N GLY A 847 36.20 -4.68 0.56
CA GLY A 847 36.50 -5.72 1.54
C GLY A 847 35.84 -7.06 1.15
N ALA A 848 36.45 -8.17 1.59
CA ALA A 848 35.91 -9.50 1.36
C ALA A 848 34.51 -9.63 1.95
N ILE A 849 33.52 -9.88 1.09
CA ILE A 849 32.14 -10.15 1.48
C ILE A 849 31.80 -11.54 0.95
N ALA A 850 31.05 -12.31 1.73
CA ALA A 850 30.49 -13.57 1.24
C ALA A 850 29.54 -13.27 0.06
N ALA A 851 29.96 -13.62 -1.14
CA ALA A 851 29.18 -13.43 -2.34
C ALA A 851 28.07 -14.48 -2.42
N GLY A 852 26.85 -14.04 -2.72
CA GLY A 852 25.72 -14.92 -3.01
C GLY A 852 25.82 -15.59 -4.39
N ALA A 853 24.95 -16.57 -4.63
CA ALA A 853 24.87 -17.29 -5.90
C ALA A 853 24.37 -16.37 -7.04
N ALA A 854 24.51 -16.84 -8.29
CA ALA A 854 24.23 -16.13 -9.55
C ALA A 854 23.06 -15.11 -9.53
N HIS A 855 23.27 -13.93 -10.12
CA HIS A 855 22.41 -12.78 -10.00
C HIS A 855 22.05 -12.13 -11.35
N PRO A 856 20.94 -11.39 -11.46
CA PRO A 856 20.52 -10.71 -12.70
C PRO A 856 21.52 -9.67 -13.22
N LEU A 857 22.35 -9.12 -12.36
CA LEU A 857 23.41 -8.20 -12.77
C LEU A 857 24.55 -8.93 -13.51
N ALA A 858 24.84 -10.19 -13.14
CA ALA A 858 25.93 -10.98 -13.70
C ALA A 858 25.85 -11.11 -15.24
N SER A 859 24.69 -11.48 -15.78
CA SER A 859 24.50 -11.60 -17.23
C SER A 859 24.75 -10.27 -17.96
N ARG A 860 24.37 -9.15 -17.36
CA ARG A 860 24.62 -7.82 -17.94
C ARG A 860 26.07 -7.40 -17.81
N ILE A 861 26.73 -7.65 -16.69
CA ILE A 861 28.15 -7.36 -16.47
C ILE A 861 28.99 -8.12 -17.51
N VAL A 862 28.72 -9.42 -17.67
CA VAL A 862 29.38 -10.26 -18.69
C VAL A 862 29.12 -9.74 -20.10
N ARG A 863 27.86 -9.40 -20.41
CA ARG A 863 27.48 -8.92 -21.75
C ARG A 863 28.08 -7.55 -22.08
N LEU A 864 28.31 -6.70 -21.09
CA LEU A 864 29.01 -5.42 -21.19
C LEU A 864 30.54 -5.57 -21.12
N GLY A 865 31.02 -6.74 -20.73
CA GLY A 865 32.46 -7.02 -20.61
C GLY A 865 33.14 -6.35 -19.42
N LEU A 866 32.37 -5.90 -18.42
CA LEU A 866 32.90 -5.21 -17.26
C LEU A 866 33.66 -6.11 -16.26
N ASP A 867 33.50 -7.43 -16.35
CA ASP A 867 34.19 -8.44 -15.54
C ASP A 867 35.36 -9.12 -16.25
N ARG A 868 35.68 -8.70 -17.48
CA ARG A 868 36.81 -9.25 -18.26
C ARG A 868 38.11 -9.03 -17.50
N PRO A 869 39.07 -9.97 -17.55
CA PRO A 869 40.38 -9.73 -16.94
C PRO A 869 41.04 -8.49 -17.58
N ALA A 870 41.72 -7.71 -16.77
CA ALA A 870 42.50 -6.58 -17.22
C ALA A 870 43.94 -6.74 -16.72
N ARG A 871 44.89 -6.85 -17.65
CA ARG A 871 46.32 -6.97 -17.35
C ARG A 871 47.08 -5.70 -17.59
N PHE A 872 46.53 -4.84 -18.40
CA PHE A 872 47.17 -3.60 -18.83
C PHE A 872 46.21 -2.43 -18.76
N VAL A 873 46.77 -1.26 -18.43
CA VAL A 873 46.12 0.03 -18.67
C VAL A 873 46.85 0.72 -19.82
N ILE A 874 46.06 1.21 -20.79
CA ILE A 874 46.57 2.05 -21.88
C ILE A 874 46.06 3.46 -21.69
N GLN A 875 47.01 4.42 -21.68
CA GLN A 875 46.72 5.82 -21.45
C GLN A 875 47.06 6.68 -22.70
N GLU A 876 46.12 7.52 -23.16
CA GLU A 876 46.33 8.55 -24.16
C GLU A 876 45.89 9.92 -23.57
N GLY A 877 46.83 10.74 -23.14
CA GLY A 877 46.52 11.98 -22.40
C GLY A 877 45.82 11.69 -21.08
N GLU A 878 44.62 12.21 -20.94
CA GLU A 878 43.74 11.97 -19.76
C GLU A 878 42.91 10.69 -19.89
N ARG A 879 42.80 10.10 -21.07
CA ARG A 879 42.00 8.91 -21.33
C ARG A 879 42.77 7.65 -20.95
N LYS A 880 42.08 6.71 -20.28
CA LYS A 880 42.67 5.42 -19.84
C LYS A 880 41.70 4.29 -20.17
N TRP A 881 42.19 3.16 -20.70
CA TRP A 881 41.43 1.96 -20.99
C TRP A 881 42.07 0.74 -20.33
N LEU A 882 41.26 -0.16 -19.80
CA LEU A 882 41.69 -1.45 -19.27
C LEU A 882 41.62 -2.50 -20.35
N LEU A 883 42.66 -3.26 -20.58
CA LEU A 883 42.75 -4.27 -21.65
C LEU A 883 43.38 -5.56 -21.09
N ASP A 884 42.97 -6.70 -21.69
CA ASP A 884 43.59 -7.99 -21.47
C ASP A 884 44.68 -8.26 -22.52
N GLU A 885 45.37 -9.41 -22.37
CA GLU A 885 46.39 -9.86 -23.27
C GLU A 885 45.78 -10.17 -24.65
N GLY A 886 46.26 -9.50 -25.69
CA GLY A 886 45.76 -9.65 -27.06
C GLY A 886 44.56 -8.75 -27.45
N GLU A 887 43.98 -7.99 -26.51
CA GLU A 887 42.99 -6.99 -26.87
C GLU A 887 43.64 -5.74 -27.46
N GLU A 888 43.07 -5.24 -28.55
CA GLU A 888 43.53 -4.00 -29.16
C GLU A 888 42.78 -2.80 -28.53
N PRO A 889 43.49 -1.69 -28.25
CA PRO A 889 42.88 -0.49 -27.73
C PRO A 889 41.90 0.13 -28.75
N PRO A 890 40.85 0.87 -28.25
CA PRO A 890 39.91 1.53 -29.16
C PRO A 890 40.59 2.63 -29.96
N GLY A 891 40.90 2.32 -31.20
CA GLY A 891 41.58 3.21 -32.14
C GLY A 891 43.03 2.84 -32.42
N ARG A 892 43.57 3.29 -33.59
CA ARG A 892 44.94 3.06 -33.96
C ARG A 892 45.83 4.16 -33.38
N PHE A 893 46.88 3.77 -32.68
CA PHE A 893 47.94 4.68 -32.23
C PHE A 893 49.13 4.64 -33.18
N ASP A 894 49.75 5.79 -33.38
CA ASP A 894 50.98 5.88 -34.15
C ASP A 894 52.16 5.28 -33.34
N LEU A 895 52.15 5.46 -32.03
CA LEU A 895 53.13 4.90 -31.08
C LEU A 895 52.45 4.32 -29.85
N THR A 896 52.90 3.15 -29.43
CA THR A 896 52.56 2.56 -28.13
C THR A 896 53.84 2.37 -27.30
N ILE A 897 53.86 2.96 -26.09
CA ILE A 897 54.96 2.90 -25.16
C ILE A 897 54.67 1.81 -24.15
N ALA A 898 55.35 0.70 -24.18
CA ALA A 898 55.21 -0.41 -23.23
C ALA A 898 56.24 -0.25 -22.11
N LEU A 899 55.78 0.29 -20.97
CA LEU A 899 56.70 0.57 -19.84
C LEU A 899 57.22 -0.70 -19.18
N ASP A 900 56.43 -1.76 -19.19
CA ASP A 900 56.75 -3.09 -18.65
C ASP A 900 57.91 -3.76 -19.35
N SER A 901 57.99 -3.61 -20.69
CA SER A 901 59.03 -4.21 -21.51
C SER A 901 60.12 -3.20 -21.92
N GLY A 902 59.96 -1.93 -21.64
CA GLY A 902 60.91 -0.89 -22.04
C GLY A 902 60.95 -0.64 -23.56
N ARG A 903 59.87 -0.95 -24.28
CA ARG A 903 59.78 -0.92 -25.74
C ARG A 903 58.78 0.09 -26.26
N VAL A 904 59.04 0.63 -27.44
CA VAL A 904 58.12 1.51 -28.16
C VAL A 904 57.77 0.84 -29.49
N ARG A 905 56.49 0.72 -29.80
CA ARG A 905 55.97 0.02 -30.96
C ARG A 905 55.18 1.02 -31.84
N SER A 906 55.41 0.93 -33.15
CA SER A 906 54.51 1.53 -34.16
C SER A 906 53.83 0.42 -34.99
N ALA A 907 53.01 0.80 -35.98
CA ALA A 907 52.41 -0.18 -36.92
C ALA A 907 53.45 -0.99 -37.70
N HIS A 908 54.69 -0.48 -37.83
CA HIS A 908 55.69 -1.03 -38.74
C HIS A 908 56.97 -1.51 -38.06
N ALA A 909 57.25 -1.08 -36.84
CA ALA A 909 58.51 -1.37 -36.15
C ALA A 909 58.39 -1.32 -34.63
N GLU A 910 59.28 -2.00 -33.95
CA GLU A 910 59.41 -2.02 -32.52
C GLU A 910 60.85 -1.73 -32.10
N LEU A 911 61.06 -0.85 -31.13
CA LEU A 911 62.33 -0.38 -30.69
C LEU A 911 62.49 -0.41 -29.17
N PRO A 912 63.56 -0.99 -28.59
CA PRO A 912 63.83 -0.81 -27.16
C PRO A 912 64.38 0.59 -26.91
N LEU A 913 63.90 1.26 -25.88
CA LEU A 913 64.40 2.54 -25.46
C LEU A 913 65.11 2.45 -24.08
N PRO A 914 66.25 3.16 -23.91
CA PRO A 914 66.84 3.32 -22.59
C PRO A 914 65.81 3.91 -21.57
N PRO A 915 65.87 3.52 -20.27
CA PRO A 915 64.88 3.91 -19.29
C PRO A 915 64.62 5.42 -19.20
N GLN A 916 65.68 6.25 -19.31
CA GLN A 916 65.55 7.70 -19.24
C GLN A 916 64.80 8.28 -20.45
N ARG A 917 65.02 7.76 -21.65
CA ARG A 917 64.30 8.21 -22.86
C ARG A 917 62.83 7.72 -22.86
N LEU A 918 62.65 6.53 -22.28
CA LEU A 918 61.31 5.99 -22.09
C LEU A 918 60.52 6.87 -21.14
N GLN A 919 61.09 7.29 -19.99
CA GLN A 919 60.47 8.21 -19.06
C GLN A 919 60.16 9.60 -19.69
N ILE A 920 61.10 10.14 -20.49
CA ILE A 920 60.84 11.41 -21.21
C ILE A 920 59.62 11.25 -22.12
N LEU A 921 59.56 10.19 -22.90
CA LEU A 921 58.47 9.96 -23.85
C LEU A 921 57.13 9.72 -23.11
N GLU A 922 57.17 8.98 -22.02
CA GLU A 922 56.05 8.81 -21.11
C GLU A 922 55.50 10.15 -20.61
N GLN A 923 56.36 11.03 -20.08
CA GLN A 923 55.91 12.34 -19.58
C GLN A 923 55.31 13.22 -20.68
N LEU A 924 55.89 13.19 -21.90
CA LEU A 924 55.33 13.89 -23.06
C LEU A 924 53.95 13.30 -23.44
N ALA A 925 53.78 12.00 -23.42
CA ALA A 925 52.54 11.35 -23.75
C ALA A 925 51.46 11.61 -22.70
N CYS A 926 51.80 11.58 -21.41
CA CYS A 926 50.83 11.83 -20.32
C CYS A 926 50.39 13.28 -20.21
N THR A 927 51.18 14.26 -20.65
CA THR A 927 50.81 15.69 -20.63
C THR A 927 49.95 16.08 -21.85
N GLY A 928 49.82 15.24 -22.85
CA GLY A 928 49.00 15.42 -24.03
C GLY A 928 49.18 16.76 -24.71
N THR A 929 48.06 17.51 -24.92
CA THR A 929 48.07 18.82 -25.60
C THR A 929 48.53 19.98 -24.71
N THR A 930 48.52 19.85 -23.39
CA THR A 930 48.97 20.90 -22.47
C THR A 930 50.49 21.07 -22.49
N GLY A 931 51.23 20.04 -22.84
CA GLY A 931 52.69 20.02 -22.95
C GLY A 931 53.41 20.19 -21.61
N ILE A 932 54.73 19.91 -21.59
CA ILE A 932 55.57 19.96 -20.40
C ILE A 932 56.73 20.96 -20.64
N SER A 933 57.06 21.73 -19.60
CA SER A 933 58.23 22.62 -19.63
C SER A 933 59.53 21.83 -19.49
N LEU A 934 60.66 22.37 -19.91
CA LEU A 934 61.96 21.75 -19.72
C LEU A 934 62.32 21.60 -18.23
N GLU A 935 61.86 22.53 -17.43
CA GLU A 935 62.04 22.51 -15.98
C GLU A 935 61.25 21.37 -15.35
N ASP A 936 59.91 21.26 -15.64
CA ASP A 936 59.09 20.18 -15.15
C ASP A 936 59.56 18.81 -15.65
N LEU A 937 60.01 18.72 -16.92
CA LEU A 937 60.54 17.49 -17.47
C LEU A 937 61.84 17.07 -16.74
N HIS A 938 62.71 18.04 -16.37
CA HIS A 938 63.89 17.80 -15.59
C HIS A 938 63.53 17.25 -14.23
N PHE A 939 62.63 17.85 -13.48
CA PHE A 939 62.23 17.39 -12.17
C PHE A 939 61.61 15.99 -12.23
N ARG A 940 60.75 15.73 -13.18
CA ARG A 940 60.05 14.43 -13.27
C ARG A 940 60.94 13.26 -13.74
N VAL A 941 61.91 13.52 -14.57
CA VAL A 941 62.74 12.46 -15.17
C VAL A 941 64.04 12.29 -14.39
N TRP A 942 64.66 13.37 -13.90
CA TRP A 942 65.97 13.31 -13.21
C TRP A 942 65.86 13.39 -11.68
N GLY A 943 64.69 13.76 -11.17
CA GLY A 943 64.40 13.79 -9.71
C GLY A 943 65.18 14.86 -8.94
N GLY A 944 65.63 15.92 -9.61
CA GLY A 944 66.38 17.01 -8.99
C GLY A 944 65.46 17.91 -8.14
N THR A 945 66.00 18.55 -7.11
CA THR A 945 65.28 19.54 -6.27
C THR A 945 65.49 20.95 -6.76
N GLU A 946 66.47 21.21 -7.63
CA GLU A 946 66.77 22.54 -8.18
C GLU A 946 67.01 22.44 -9.69
N TYR A 947 66.47 23.40 -10.44
CA TYR A 947 66.71 23.56 -11.89
C TYR A 947 67.61 24.73 -12.14
N HIS A 948 68.78 24.43 -12.75
CA HIS A 948 69.78 25.50 -13.18
C HIS A 948 69.66 25.65 -14.68
N PRO A 949 69.15 26.82 -15.21
CA PRO A 949 68.89 26.99 -16.59
C PRO A 949 70.07 26.72 -17.54
N LEU A 950 71.33 27.12 -17.16
CA LEU A 950 72.51 26.93 -18.00
C LEU A 950 73.09 25.49 -18.02
N ARG A 951 72.89 24.75 -16.92
CA ARG A 951 73.44 23.38 -16.81
C ARG A 951 72.38 22.32 -17.22
N HIS A 952 71.18 22.40 -16.67
CA HIS A 952 70.17 21.35 -16.86
C HIS A 952 69.43 21.49 -18.18
N ARG A 953 69.19 22.70 -18.68
CA ARG A 953 68.59 22.96 -19.99
C ARG A 953 69.25 22.21 -21.13
N ASN A 954 70.60 22.30 -21.21
CA ASN A 954 71.36 21.63 -22.27
C ASN A 954 71.27 20.09 -22.18
N ALA A 955 71.27 19.53 -20.95
CA ALA A 955 71.14 18.12 -20.74
C ALA A 955 69.77 17.60 -21.20
N VAL A 956 68.67 18.32 -20.87
CA VAL A 956 67.31 17.98 -21.33
C VAL A 956 67.16 18.08 -22.82
N TYR A 957 67.76 19.12 -23.46
CA TYR A 957 67.80 19.29 -24.94
C TYR A 957 68.50 18.12 -25.60
N VAL A 958 69.66 17.72 -25.12
CA VAL A 958 70.43 16.59 -25.70
C VAL A 958 69.62 15.32 -25.56
N ALA A 959 68.95 15.12 -24.45
CA ALA A 959 68.10 13.92 -24.22
C ALA A 959 66.90 13.92 -25.19
N LEU A 960 66.22 15.04 -25.39
CA LEU A 960 65.14 15.19 -26.35
C LEU A 960 65.61 14.98 -27.81
N THR A 961 66.77 15.54 -28.21
CA THR A 961 67.32 15.30 -29.52
C THR A 961 67.59 13.81 -29.77
N ARG A 962 68.27 13.16 -28.84
CA ARG A 962 68.53 11.70 -28.92
C ARG A 962 67.27 10.85 -28.87
N LEU A 963 66.21 11.29 -28.20
CA LEU A 963 64.94 10.64 -28.27
C LEU A 963 64.30 10.78 -29.65
N ARG A 964 64.33 11.98 -30.25
CA ARG A 964 63.82 12.27 -31.59
C ARG A 964 64.49 11.39 -32.63
N GLU A 965 65.84 11.32 -32.57
CA GLU A 965 66.64 10.43 -33.45
C GLU A 965 66.23 8.98 -33.29
N SER A 966 66.06 8.49 -32.07
CA SER A 966 65.59 7.10 -31.83
C SER A 966 64.21 6.86 -32.40
N LEU A 967 63.25 7.77 -32.20
CA LEU A 967 61.88 7.59 -32.69
C LEU A 967 61.76 7.71 -34.20
N GLY A 968 62.71 8.38 -34.89
CA GLY A 968 62.77 8.41 -36.33
C GLY A 968 62.94 7.04 -37.00
N ALA A 969 63.33 6.01 -36.26
CA ALA A 969 63.42 4.64 -36.74
C ALA A 969 62.05 3.91 -36.72
N VAL A 970 61.10 4.42 -35.98
CA VAL A 970 59.76 3.77 -35.81
C VAL A 970 58.60 4.65 -36.28
N LEU A 971 58.83 5.97 -36.43
CA LEU A 971 57.83 6.93 -36.88
C LEU A 971 58.38 7.84 -37.96
N ALA A 972 57.78 7.94 -39.13
CA ALA A 972 58.24 8.77 -40.27
C ALA A 972 58.10 10.29 -40.06
N ARG A 973 57.54 10.73 -38.94
CA ARG A 973 57.29 12.16 -38.58
C ARG A 973 57.74 12.41 -37.14
N ASP A 974 57.97 13.67 -36.81
CA ASP A 974 58.28 14.03 -35.44
C ASP A 974 57.17 13.61 -34.46
N ALA A 975 57.58 12.86 -33.44
CA ALA A 975 56.61 12.39 -32.40
C ALA A 975 56.18 13.49 -31.43
N PHE A 976 57.01 14.54 -31.26
CA PHE A 976 56.76 15.67 -30.38
C PHE A 976 57.41 16.97 -30.87
N VAL A 977 56.80 18.08 -30.52
CA VAL A 977 57.22 19.41 -30.98
C VAL A 977 57.31 20.38 -29.77
N GLU A 978 58.18 21.44 -29.95
CA GLU A 978 58.16 22.57 -29.03
C GLU A 978 57.08 23.56 -29.46
N GLY A 979 56.16 23.90 -28.53
CA GLY A 979 55.13 24.89 -28.77
C GLY A 979 55.65 26.34 -28.67
N PRO A 980 54.86 27.34 -29.13
CA PRO A 980 55.20 28.75 -29.05
C PRO A 980 55.39 29.25 -27.60
N ASP A 981 54.89 28.52 -26.65
CA ASP A 981 54.97 28.72 -25.20
C ASP A 981 56.23 28.08 -24.58
N GLY A 982 57.13 27.52 -25.40
CA GLY A 982 58.32 26.82 -24.95
C GLY A 982 58.11 25.49 -24.26
N ARG A 983 56.87 24.93 -24.34
CA ARG A 983 56.52 23.61 -23.79
C ARG A 983 56.66 22.56 -24.90
N TYR A 984 57.08 21.38 -24.48
CA TYR A 984 57.17 20.19 -25.35
C TYR A 984 55.88 19.39 -25.22
N ARG A 985 55.30 19.01 -26.36
CA ARG A 985 54.07 18.27 -26.46
C ARG A 985 54.10 17.28 -27.63
N ILE A 986 53.28 16.22 -27.55
CA ILE A 986 53.11 15.35 -28.68
C ILE A 986 52.72 16.13 -29.92
N ALA A 987 53.27 15.82 -31.08
CA ALA A 987 53.02 16.55 -32.32
C ALA A 987 51.56 16.44 -32.74
N PRO A 988 50.95 17.53 -33.27
CA PRO A 988 49.58 17.49 -33.75
C PRO A 988 49.38 16.37 -34.77
N GLY A 989 48.34 15.56 -34.59
CA GLY A 989 48.01 14.40 -35.41
C GLY A 989 48.81 13.16 -35.14
N VAL A 990 49.69 13.13 -34.14
CA VAL A 990 50.38 11.90 -33.66
C VAL A 990 49.66 11.42 -32.42
N ARG A 991 49.15 10.17 -32.45
CA ARG A 991 48.50 9.53 -31.32
C ARG A 991 49.49 8.61 -30.60
N VAL A 992 49.77 8.86 -29.33
CA VAL A 992 50.70 8.14 -28.50
C VAL A 992 49.98 7.56 -27.29
N ALA A 993 50.12 6.24 -27.12
CA ALA A 993 49.55 5.55 -25.94
C ALA A 993 50.67 5.05 -25.05
N VAL A 994 50.47 5.14 -23.72
CA VAL A 994 51.34 4.54 -22.72
C VAL A 994 50.67 3.29 -22.14
N ARG A 995 51.35 2.14 -22.30
CA ARG A 995 50.90 0.85 -21.74
C ARG A 995 51.67 0.56 -20.45
N ARG A 996 50.91 0.26 -19.39
CA ARG A 996 51.43 -0.18 -18.11
C ARG A 996 50.78 -1.45 -17.66
N SER A 997 51.47 -2.27 -16.85
CA SER A 997 50.81 -3.42 -16.19
C SER A 997 49.82 -2.95 -15.18
N TRP A 998 48.65 -3.59 -15.16
CA TRP A 998 47.55 -3.31 -14.26
C TRP A 998 47.41 -4.44 -13.22
N ALA A 999 47.56 -4.12 -11.94
CA ALA A 999 47.51 -5.08 -10.83
C ALA A 999 46.23 -5.00 -10.01
N GLY A 1000 45.13 -4.43 -10.54
CA GLY A 1000 43.87 -4.29 -9.84
C GLY A 1000 43.98 -3.57 -8.48
N GLY A 1001 43.69 -2.27 -8.45
CA GLY A 1001 43.61 -1.51 -7.19
C GLY A 1001 44.87 -0.93 -6.62
N GLN A 1002 46.01 -1.04 -7.29
CA GLN A 1002 47.13 -0.15 -6.94
C GLN A 1002 46.87 1.23 -7.55
N PRO A 1003 46.82 2.33 -6.75
CA PRO A 1003 46.82 3.65 -7.32
C PRO A 1003 48.07 3.79 -8.20
N ASP A 1004 47.85 4.37 -9.39
CA ASP A 1004 48.96 4.81 -10.26
C ASP A 1004 50.02 5.46 -9.35
N PRO A 1005 51.31 5.11 -9.43
CA PRO A 1005 52.29 5.87 -8.72
C PRO A 1005 52.17 7.33 -9.20
N GLU A 1006 51.63 8.18 -8.32
CA GLU A 1006 51.45 9.59 -8.62
C GLU A 1006 52.74 10.09 -9.28
N PRO A 1007 52.65 10.78 -10.42
CA PRO A 1007 53.82 11.43 -11.00
C PRO A 1007 54.38 12.32 -9.88
N ARG A 1008 55.65 12.08 -9.48
CA ARG A 1008 56.31 12.80 -8.39
C ARG A 1008 55.90 14.26 -8.46
N PRO A 1009 55.28 14.83 -7.42
CA PRO A 1009 54.83 16.21 -7.47
C PRO A 1009 56.06 17.09 -7.67
N ALA A 1010 55.91 18.09 -8.53
CA ALA A 1010 56.91 19.11 -8.63
C ALA A 1010 57.09 19.74 -7.22
N PRO A 1011 58.33 19.95 -6.73
CA PRO A 1011 58.54 20.55 -5.43
C PRO A 1011 57.77 21.87 -5.37
N ALA A 1012 56.96 22.06 -4.34
CA ALA A 1012 56.21 23.29 -4.10
C ALA A 1012 57.19 24.50 -4.12
N LYS A 1013 56.92 25.51 -4.94
CA LYS A 1013 57.71 26.75 -5.00
C LYS A 1013 57.64 27.50 -3.67
#